data_6dda2e8acb9762d3c557e6ca015679af
#
_entry.id   6dda2e8acb9762d3c557e6ca015679af
#
_cell.length_a   1.000
_cell.length_b   1.000
_cell.length_c   1.000
_cell.angle_alpha   90.00
_cell.angle_beta   90.00
_cell.angle_gamma   90.00
#
_symmetry.space_group_name_H-M   'P 1'
#
loop_
_entity.id
_entity.type
_entity.pdbx_description
1 polymer ?
#
loop_
_entity_poly.entity_id
_entity_poly.type
_entity_poly.pdbx_seq_one_letter_code
_entity_poly.pdbx_strand_id
1 'polypeptide(L)'
;MSAGLRRASRHQEEKDDDVPQWIPGLGQDKPKPRTLGTSFFGYVPDAFVEKTPYLPSEQSADALKKEAAVEPEKAAEQVADALEQEIVPRDSIERNGQRDMDASSDEGVVTEEVIVPRRAGQASAEPWDVLSPVDIEDGSGVREVASSLVREALTSASSLLKEGEEVEEEEEKDERAKDPTTGRSAQNRLLIKGGRVVNDDMMQDADVYIEDGIIKQVGTNLHTPGGTRVIEAKGHLVMPGGIDTHTHMQMPFMGTQAIDDFYTGTRAALAGGTTMIMDFALPQRGESLIEAFHRWRTWADAKVCCDYALHVGVTWWSDKVAQEMEELTNEQGVNSFKMFMAYKDTWQLSDEELLESFKRCKELGALAQVHAENGDIIKENSKKLLELGITGPEGHEMSRPEEVEAEATNRACVLANQVHCPLYVVHVMSKSAADVVSSKRKQGHVVFGEPIAASLGTDGTHHYHKCWRHAAGHVMGPPLRPDSTTPKYLMDLLANGDLQTTGTDNCTFSAAQKALGKDDFTKIPNGVNGVEDRMSVVWEKGVVSGKMDPCRFVAVTSTNAAKIFNIYPKKGRVAVGSDADIVVWNPHATRVISAKTHHQAVDFNIFEGMEVHGIAEYVVCHGRVVVEEGEVRAISGMGKYVPTPVFNPHVYGRLEERERANAPCKVERAPYEGPVAQLNGQGMQEGGIIPVQQETFYTRGPTRSGGVNLHDSSFHVSG
;
A
#
# COMPACT_ATOMS: atom_id res chain seq x y z
N MET A 1 30.78 68.99 -15.08
CA MET A 1 32.01 68.45 -15.73
C MET A 1 32.17 67.09 -15.15
N SER A 2 31.95 66.13 -15.85
CA SER A 2 32.30 65.34 -16.96
C SER A 2 32.37 63.85 -16.55
N ALA A 3 31.75 63.09 -17.40
CA ALA A 3 32.09 61.78 -17.91
C ALA A 3 32.03 60.59 -16.93
N GLY A 4 31.17 59.65 -16.94
CA GLY A 4 30.67 58.84 -18.03
C GLY A 4 31.58 57.67 -18.38
N LEU A 5 31.34 56.48 -17.69
CA LEU A 5 31.87 55.22 -18.23
C LEU A 5 30.81 54.13 -17.96
N ARG A 6 30.12 53.71 -19.03
CA ARG A 6 29.28 52.52 -19.11
C ARG A 6 30.20 51.31 -19.18
N ARG A 7 29.99 50.32 -18.28
CA ARG A 7 30.46 48.95 -18.47
C ARG A 7 29.28 48.08 -18.82
N ALA A 8 29.33 47.51 -20.02
CA ALA A 8 28.46 46.47 -20.48
C ALA A 8 28.82 45.16 -19.79
N SER A 9 27.88 44.57 -19.10
CA SER A 9 27.95 43.19 -18.61
C SER A 9 27.58 42.26 -19.79
N ARG A 10 28.51 41.46 -20.26
CA ARG A 10 28.24 40.30 -21.10
C ARG A 10 27.76 39.18 -20.19
N HIS A 11 26.50 38.75 -20.36
CA HIS A 11 26.05 37.42 -19.97
C HIS A 11 26.74 36.40 -20.86
N GLN A 12 27.53 35.50 -20.27
CA GLN A 12 27.92 34.25 -20.86
C GLN A 12 26.87 33.22 -20.51
N GLU A 13 26.15 32.72 -21.50
CA GLU A 13 25.39 31.49 -21.46
C GLU A 13 26.40 30.34 -21.31
N GLU A 14 26.47 29.73 -20.13
CA GLU A 14 27.11 28.42 -19.96
C GLU A 14 26.16 27.36 -20.55
N LYS A 15 26.60 26.76 -21.66
CA LYS A 15 25.98 25.54 -22.17
C LYS A 15 26.42 24.39 -21.28
N ASP A 16 25.43 23.74 -20.64
CA ASP A 16 25.60 22.44 -20.00
C ASP A 16 25.75 21.34 -21.08
N ASP A 17 26.97 21.10 -21.49
CA ASP A 17 27.36 19.95 -22.30
C ASP A 17 28.69 19.42 -21.76
N ASP A 18 28.64 18.63 -20.66
CA ASP A 18 29.73 17.75 -20.25
C ASP A 18 29.23 16.68 -19.27
N VAL A 19 28.52 15.67 -19.78
CA VAL A 19 28.35 14.39 -19.10
C VAL A 19 29.58 13.54 -19.44
N PRO A 20 30.34 13.05 -18.45
CA PRO A 20 31.50 12.20 -18.77
C PRO A 20 31.03 10.84 -19.32
N GLN A 21 31.30 10.58 -20.60
CA GLN A 21 31.24 9.25 -21.19
C GLN A 21 32.41 8.40 -20.66
N TRP A 22 32.20 7.72 -19.55
CA TRP A 22 33.05 6.59 -19.13
C TRP A 22 32.30 5.62 -18.27
N ILE A 23 31.60 4.67 -18.93
CA ILE A 23 31.23 3.38 -18.35
C ILE A 23 31.93 2.32 -19.22
N PRO A 24 32.90 1.55 -18.72
CA PRO A 24 33.48 0.46 -19.49
C PRO A 24 32.49 -0.69 -19.58
N GLY A 25 32.00 -1.00 -20.80
CA GLY A 25 31.29 -2.25 -21.03
C GLY A 25 30.17 -2.31 -22.07
N LEU A 26 29.81 -1.23 -22.77
CA LEU A 26 28.83 -1.31 -23.85
C LEU A 26 29.49 -1.00 -25.20
N GLY A 27 30.08 -2.03 -25.80
CA GLY A 27 30.48 -2.06 -27.18
C GLY A 27 29.28 -2.03 -28.11
N GLN A 28 29.27 -1.11 -29.04
CA GLN A 28 28.33 -1.05 -30.15
C GLN A 28 28.54 -2.26 -31.07
N ASP A 29 27.63 -3.23 -31.05
CA ASP A 29 27.41 -4.11 -32.21
C ASP A 29 25.90 -4.41 -32.31
N LYS A 30 25.30 -3.87 -33.36
CA LYS A 30 23.93 -4.19 -33.78
C LYS A 30 23.92 -5.55 -34.47
N PRO A 31 23.23 -6.58 -33.96
CA PRO A 31 22.95 -7.78 -34.72
C PRO A 31 21.69 -7.59 -35.59
N LYS A 32 21.83 -7.99 -36.85
CA LYS A 32 20.75 -8.14 -37.84
C LYS A 32 19.71 -9.18 -37.34
N PRO A 33 18.42 -9.08 -37.74
CA PRO A 33 17.39 -9.98 -37.31
C PRO A 33 17.59 -11.38 -37.93
N ARG A 34 17.68 -12.39 -37.07
CA ARG A 34 17.54 -13.81 -37.46
C ARG A 34 16.12 -14.26 -37.12
N THR A 35 15.42 -14.66 -38.16
CA THR A 35 14.19 -15.46 -38.10
C THR A 35 14.47 -16.81 -37.46
N LEU A 36 13.75 -17.14 -36.40
CA LEU A 36 13.61 -18.52 -35.90
C LEU A 36 12.18 -18.73 -35.37
N GLY A 37 11.46 -19.55 -36.03
CA GLY A 37 10.85 -20.82 -35.64
C GLY A 37 9.77 -20.71 -34.57
N THR A 38 8.54 -20.84 -35.03
CA THR A 38 7.32 -21.15 -34.30
C THR A 38 7.52 -22.24 -33.25
N SER A 39 7.16 -21.95 -31.99
CA SER A 39 6.65 -22.98 -31.08
C SER A 39 5.46 -22.42 -30.28
N PHE A 40 4.40 -23.19 -30.36
CA PHE A 40 3.09 -23.06 -29.75
C PHE A 40 3.16 -22.73 -28.27
N PHE A 41 2.51 -21.63 -27.84
CA PHE A 41 1.75 -21.58 -26.59
C PHE A 41 0.44 -20.86 -26.86
N GLY A 42 -0.65 -21.51 -26.48
CA GLY A 42 -2.00 -21.13 -26.79
C GLY A 42 -2.41 -19.79 -26.19
N TYR A 43 -3.06 -19.04 -27.02
CA TYR A 43 -3.84 -17.86 -26.70
C TYR A 43 -5.05 -18.29 -25.84
N VAL A 44 -5.14 -17.76 -24.62
CA VAL A 44 -6.37 -17.79 -23.81
C VAL A 44 -7.04 -16.44 -24.01
N PRO A 45 -8.29 -16.37 -24.49
CA PRO A 45 -8.99 -15.11 -24.70
C PRO A 45 -9.31 -14.43 -23.36
N ASP A 46 -9.19 -13.09 -23.34
CA ASP A 46 -9.73 -12.20 -22.33
C ASP A 46 -11.25 -12.39 -22.17
N ALA A 47 -11.65 -13.15 -21.18
CA ALA A 47 -13.02 -13.14 -20.67
C ALA A 47 -13.04 -13.75 -19.27
N PHE A 48 -12.78 -12.90 -18.27
CA PHE A 48 -13.33 -13.03 -16.91
C PHE A 48 -12.92 -11.78 -16.11
N VAL A 49 -13.55 -10.67 -16.43
CA VAL A 49 -13.77 -9.60 -15.45
C VAL A 49 -15.10 -9.95 -14.80
N GLU A 50 -15.08 -10.66 -13.69
CA GLU A 50 -16.25 -10.83 -12.85
C GLU A 50 -16.70 -9.46 -12.35
N LYS A 51 -17.87 -9.03 -12.83
CA LYS A 51 -18.64 -7.97 -12.20
C LYS A 51 -19.13 -8.53 -10.87
N THR A 52 -18.61 -8.04 -9.78
CA THR A 52 -19.26 -8.17 -8.47
C THR A 52 -20.71 -7.71 -8.59
N PRO A 53 -21.66 -8.44 -7.98
CA PRO A 53 -23.06 -8.00 -7.98
C PRO A 53 -23.16 -6.63 -7.31
N TYR A 54 -23.74 -5.69 -8.03
CA TYR A 54 -24.06 -4.34 -7.56
C TYR A 54 -25.02 -4.47 -6.37
N LEU A 55 -24.62 -3.97 -5.21
CA LEU A 55 -25.59 -3.63 -4.17
C LEU A 55 -26.43 -2.45 -4.67
N PRO A 56 -27.75 -2.44 -4.45
CA PRO A 56 -28.62 -1.35 -4.90
C PRO A 56 -28.11 -0.01 -4.39
N SER A 57 -28.27 1.06 -5.18
CA SER A 57 -27.93 2.42 -4.77
C SER A 57 -28.72 2.81 -3.50
N GLU A 58 -28.17 3.71 -2.69
CA GLU A 58 -28.82 4.18 -1.43
C GLU A 58 -30.27 4.63 -1.62
N GLN A 59 -30.65 5.14 -2.80
CA GLN A 59 -32.04 5.51 -3.12
C GLN A 59 -32.97 4.29 -3.17
N SER A 60 -32.50 3.14 -3.61
CA SER A 60 -33.26 1.88 -3.61
C SER A 60 -33.39 1.32 -2.18
N ALA A 61 -32.35 1.50 -1.37
CA ALA A 61 -32.37 1.06 0.03
C ALA A 61 -33.34 1.88 0.89
N ASP A 62 -33.46 3.18 0.68
CA ASP A 62 -34.39 4.03 1.41
C ASP A 62 -35.85 3.84 0.98
N ALA A 63 -36.10 3.50 -0.28
CA ALA A 63 -37.43 3.11 -0.75
C ALA A 63 -37.87 1.79 -0.12
N LEU A 64 -36.98 0.80 -0.07
CA LEU A 64 -37.19 -0.50 0.55
C LEU A 64 -37.37 -0.40 2.08
N LYS A 65 -36.64 0.51 2.76
CA LYS A 65 -36.85 0.77 4.20
C LYS A 65 -38.23 1.33 4.51
N LYS A 66 -38.78 2.22 3.65
CA LYS A 66 -40.14 2.76 3.86
C LYS A 66 -41.23 1.74 3.66
N GLU A 67 -41.09 0.84 2.69
CA GLU A 67 -42.06 -0.24 2.42
C GLU A 67 -41.96 -1.38 3.46
N ALA A 68 -40.77 -1.74 3.89
CA ALA A 68 -40.55 -2.76 4.91
C ALA A 68 -41.13 -2.35 6.30
N ALA A 69 -41.24 -1.05 6.59
CA ALA A 69 -41.82 -0.56 7.83
C ALA A 69 -43.36 -0.70 7.87
N VAL A 70 -44.01 -0.94 6.71
CA VAL A 70 -45.46 -1.01 6.62
C VAL A 70 -45.98 -2.47 6.43
N GLU A 71 -45.33 -3.29 5.60
CA GLU A 71 -45.69 -4.70 5.36
C GLU A 71 -44.46 -5.51 4.90
N PRO A 72 -43.73 -6.19 5.79
CA PRO A 72 -42.47 -6.89 5.44
C PRO A 72 -42.62 -8.02 4.43
N GLU A 73 -43.77 -8.66 4.34
CA GLU A 73 -44.00 -9.76 3.38
C GLU A 73 -44.14 -9.28 1.94
N LYS A 74 -44.70 -8.09 1.68
CA LYS A 74 -44.81 -7.51 0.33
C LYS A 74 -43.48 -6.98 -0.19
N ALA A 75 -42.61 -6.45 0.70
CA ALA A 75 -41.28 -6.02 0.32
C ALA A 75 -40.39 -7.20 -0.10
N ALA A 76 -40.52 -8.34 0.57
CA ALA A 76 -39.80 -9.57 0.22
C ALA A 76 -40.23 -10.15 -1.14
N GLU A 77 -41.54 -10.09 -1.46
CA GLU A 77 -42.08 -10.55 -2.72
C GLU A 77 -41.64 -9.66 -3.91
N GLN A 78 -41.60 -8.34 -3.72
CA GLN A 78 -41.13 -7.41 -4.76
C GLN A 78 -39.62 -7.53 -5.03
N VAL A 79 -38.81 -7.83 -4.03
CA VAL A 79 -37.38 -8.09 -4.24
C VAL A 79 -37.15 -9.42 -4.93
N ALA A 80 -37.94 -10.45 -4.63
CA ALA A 80 -37.89 -11.73 -5.32
C ALA A 80 -38.27 -11.60 -6.81
N ASP A 81 -39.32 -10.85 -7.12
CA ASP A 81 -39.74 -10.57 -8.50
C ASP A 81 -38.73 -9.70 -9.28
N ALA A 82 -38.04 -8.78 -8.61
CA ALA A 82 -36.98 -7.98 -9.23
C ALA A 82 -35.74 -8.83 -9.56
N LEU A 83 -35.38 -9.78 -8.69
CA LEU A 83 -34.28 -10.72 -8.93
C LEU A 83 -34.60 -11.73 -10.04
N GLU A 84 -35.86 -12.14 -10.19
CA GLU A 84 -36.30 -12.99 -11.30
C GLU A 84 -36.25 -12.31 -12.67
N GLN A 85 -36.45 -10.99 -12.71
CA GLN A 85 -36.37 -10.22 -13.99
C GLN A 85 -34.93 -10.00 -14.46
N GLU A 86 -33.92 -10.13 -13.60
CA GLU A 86 -32.48 -10.05 -13.96
C GLU A 86 -31.87 -11.41 -14.35
N ILE A 87 -32.53 -12.53 -14.06
CA ILE A 87 -32.10 -13.89 -14.45
C ILE A 87 -32.84 -14.32 -15.72
N VAL A 88 -32.65 -13.63 -16.83
CA VAL A 88 -33.07 -14.12 -18.16
C VAL A 88 -31.87 -14.78 -18.83
N PRO A 89 -31.96 -16.06 -19.22
CA PRO A 89 -30.93 -16.72 -20.01
C PRO A 89 -30.75 -16.00 -21.34
N ARG A 90 -29.50 -15.65 -21.67
CA ARG A 90 -29.16 -15.11 -22.99
C ARG A 90 -29.24 -16.20 -24.05
N ASP A 91 -30.43 -16.51 -24.54
CA ASP A 91 -30.65 -17.20 -25.80
C ASP A 91 -31.34 -16.24 -26.77
N SER A 92 -30.56 -15.37 -27.42
CA SER A 92 -30.87 -14.81 -28.74
C SER A 92 -29.75 -13.86 -29.18
N ILE A 93 -28.68 -14.42 -29.73
CA ILE A 93 -27.89 -13.74 -30.77
C ILE A 93 -27.80 -14.71 -31.93
N GLU A 94 -28.51 -14.34 -32.99
CA GLU A 94 -28.64 -15.05 -34.24
C GLU A 94 -27.32 -15.28 -34.96
N ARG A 95 -27.16 -16.52 -35.37
CA ARG A 95 -26.79 -17.03 -36.69
C ARG A 95 -26.30 -15.99 -37.73
N ASN A 96 -25.03 -16.16 -38.09
CA ASN A 96 -24.69 -16.35 -39.51
C ASN A 96 -23.26 -16.93 -39.63
N GLY A 97 -23.13 -18.02 -40.34
CA GLY A 97 -21.83 -18.59 -40.76
C GLY A 97 -21.74 -20.10 -40.62
N GLN A 98 -22.39 -20.81 -41.60
CA GLN A 98 -22.25 -22.24 -41.86
C GLN A 98 -20.80 -22.73 -41.96
N ARG A 99 -20.50 -23.91 -41.37
CA ARG A 99 -20.16 -25.17 -42.07
C ARG A 99 -19.75 -26.27 -41.09
N ASP A 100 -20.49 -27.35 -41.22
CA ASP A 100 -20.26 -28.79 -41.05
C ASP A 100 -19.00 -29.30 -40.32
N MET A 101 -19.18 -30.15 -39.29
CA MET A 101 -18.97 -31.59 -39.33
C MET A 101 -19.25 -32.26 -37.98
N ASP A 102 -20.13 -33.28 -38.11
CA ASP A 102 -20.31 -34.54 -37.40
C ASP A 102 -19.91 -34.78 -35.93
N ALA A 103 -20.94 -35.02 -35.16
CA ALA A 103 -21.29 -36.18 -34.32
C ALA A 103 -20.25 -36.77 -33.36
N SER A 104 -20.50 -36.66 -32.05
CA SER A 104 -20.83 -37.86 -31.24
C SER A 104 -21.23 -37.41 -29.81
N SER A 105 -22.28 -38.07 -29.36
CA SER A 105 -22.94 -37.98 -28.07
C SER A 105 -22.02 -38.24 -26.87
N ASP A 106 -22.12 -37.39 -25.83
CA ASP A 106 -22.20 -37.86 -24.46
C ASP A 106 -22.86 -36.79 -23.58
N GLU A 107 -24.00 -37.13 -23.02
CA GLU A 107 -24.71 -36.31 -22.03
C GLU A 107 -23.97 -36.35 -20.68
N GLY A 108 -23.34 -35.24 -20.30
CA GLY A 108 -22.79 -35.05 -18.96
C GLY A 108 -23.66 -34.05 -18.19
N VAL A 109 -24.40 -34.57 -17.20
CA VAL A 109 -25.15 -33.78 -16.24
C VAL A 109 -24.17 -32.97 -15.37
N VAL A 110 -24.22 -31.65 -15.47
CA VAL A 110 -23.46 -30.74 -14.58
C VAL A 110 -24.34 -30.43 -13.37
N THR A 111 -23.94 -30.93 -12.20
CA THR A 111 -24.56 -30.54 -10.92
C THR A 111 -23.76 -29.35 -10.33
N GLU A 112 -24.41 -28.20 -10.18
CA GLU A 112 -23.87 -27.06 -9.41
C GLU A 112 -24.21 -27.20 -7.93
N GLU A 113 -23.19 -27.20 -7.07
CA GLU A 113 -23.34 -27.14 -5.59
C GLU A 113 -23.41 -25.70 -5.11
N VAL A 114 -24.46 -25.37 -4.37
CA VAL A 114 -24.62 -24.06 -3.70
C VAL A 114 -24.14 -24.17 -2.25
N ILE A 115 -23.10 -23.42 -1.88
CA ILE A 115 -22.51 -23.38 -0.53
C ILE A 115 -23.01 -22.14 0.24
N VAL A 116 -23.63 -22.34 1.39
CA VAL A 116 -24.10 -21.27 2.29
C VAL A 116 -23.24 -21.20 3.57
N PRO A 117 -22.68 -20.04 3.96
CA PRO A 117 -21.86 -19.94 5.17
C PRO A 117 -22.70 -19.83 6.46
N ARG A 118 -22.32 -20.58 7.49
CA ARG A 118 -22.88 -20.48 8.86
C ARG A 118 -22.08 -19.54 9.76
N ARG A 119 -22.77 -18.82 10.65
CA ARG A 119 -22.22 -17.91 11.66
C ARG A 119 -21.39 -18.65 12.72
N ALA A 120 -20.27 -18.02 13.10
CA ALA A 120 -19.50 -18.37 14.29
C ALA A 120 -20.24 -17.91 15.56
N GLY A 121 -20.53 -18.85 16.44
CA GLY A 121 -21.05 -18.56 17.79
C GLY A 121 -21.82 -19.73 18.35
N GLN A 122 -21.15 -20.83 18.67
CA GLN A 122 -21.33 -21.71 19.83
C GLN A 122 -20.48 -22.98 19.63
N ALA A 123 -19.67 -23.28 20.63
CA ALA A 123 -18.79 -24.43 20.64
C ALA A 123 -19.56 -25.73 20.80
N SER A 124 -19.47 -26.62 19.80
CA SER A 124 -19.39 -28.09 19.94
C SER A 124 -19.20 -28.67 18.54
N ALA A 125 -18.21 -29.52 18.41
CA ALA A 125 -17.78 -30.12 17.16
C ALA A 125 -18.78 -31.16 16.66
N GLU A 126 -19.15 -31.04 15.37
CA GLU A 126 -19.45 -32.15 14.47
C GLU A 126 -19.35 -31.65 13.02
N PRO A 127 -19.01 -32.50 12.05
CA PRO A 127 -18.71 -32.09 10.69
C PRO A 127 -19.97 -31.84 9.87
N TRP A 128 -19.83 -30.96 8.93
CA TRP A 128 -20.74 -30.47 7.89
C TRP A 128 -21.80 -31.44 7.39
N ASP A 129 -23.08 -31.11 7.59
CA ASP A 129 -24.18 -31.77 6.93
C ASP A 129 -24.31 -31.26 5.50
N VAL A 130 -24.06 -32.14 4.55
CA VAL A 130 -24.35 -31.95 3.12
C VAL A 130 -25.86 -32.14 2.96
N LEU A 131 -26.55 -31.10 2.55
CA LEU A 131 -27.96 -31.21 2.14
C LEU A 131 -28.01 -32.03 0.85
N SER A 132 -28.89 -33.02 0.84
CA SER A 132 -29.16 -33.87 -0.34
C SER A 132 -29.54 -32.99 -1.55
N PRO A 133 -29.23 -33.42 -2.78
CA PRO A 133 -29.64 -32.69 -3.98
C PRO A 133 -31.16 -32.52 -4.01
N VAL A 134 -31.62 -31.29 -4.20
CA VAL A 134 -33.03 -31.01 -4.48
C VAL A 134 -33.21 -31.06 -5.97
N ASP A 135 -34.10 -31.96 -6.45
CA ASP A 135 -34.46 -32.02 -7.87
C ASP A 135 -35.18 -30.74 -8.29
N ILE A 136 -34.57 -29.97 -9.17
CA ILE A 136 -35.10 -28.69 -9.69
C ILE A 136 -35.87 -29.00 -10.97
N GLU A 137 -37.11 -29.49 -10.84
CA GLU A 137 -37.96 -29.66 -12.04
C GLU A 137 -38.97 -28.51 -12.25
N ASP A 138 -39.23 -27.60 -11.29
CA ASP A 138 -40.30 -26.59 -11.44
C ASP A 138 -40.02 -25.17 -10.95
N GLY A 139 -38.81 -24.84 -10.52
CA GLY A 139 -38.47 -23.47 -10.06
C GLY A 139 -39.06 -23.03 -8.73
N SER A 140 -39.95 -23.81 -8.09
CA SER A 140 -40.61 -23.42 -6.83
C SER A 140 -39.68 -23.50 -5.60
N GLY A 141 -38.75 -24.44 -5.61
CA GLY A 141 -37.75 -24.62 -4.56
C GLY A 141 -36.78 -23.45 -4.43
N VAL A 142 -36.39 -22.84 -5.54
CA VAL A 142 -35.47 -21.69 -5.56
C VAL A 142 -36.13 -20.43 -4.95
N ARG A 143 -37.43 -20.25 -5.19
CA ARG A 143 -38.22 -19.14 -4.58
C ARG A 143 -38.31 -19.26 -3.05
N GLU A 144 -38.49 -20.45 -2.54
CA GLU A 144 -38.64 -20.67 -1.10
C GLU A 144 -37.31 -20.45 -0.36
N VAL A 145 -36.18 -20.90 -0.93
CA VAL A 145 -34.84 -20.68 -0.42
C VAL A 145 -34.43 -19.20 -0.52
N ALA A 146 -34.69 -18.55 -1.65
CA ALA A 146 -34.41 -17.13 -1.84
C ALA A 146 -35.24 -16.26 -0.88
N SER A 147 -36.53 -16.54 -0.69
CA SER A 147 -37.41 -15.83 0.23
C SER A 147 -37.01 -16.05 1.70
N SER A 148 -36.49 -17.21 2.05
CA SER A 148 -35.97 -17.52 3.39
C SER A 148 -34.68 -16.73 3.68
N LEU A 149 -33.74 -16.70 2.73
CA LEU A 149 -32.47 -15.97 2.85
C LEU A 149 -32.68 -14.45 2.94
N VAL A 150 -33.59 -13.89 2.12
CA VAL A 150 -33.93 -12.46 2.19
C VAL A 150 -34.59 -12.11 3.53
N ARG A 151 -35.47 -12.96 4.05
CA ARG A 151 -36.13 -12.74 5.35
C ARG A 151 -35.12 -12.79 6.51
N GLU A 152 -34.17 -13.69 6.47
CA GLU A 152 -33.10 -13.83 7.47
C GLU A 152 -32.12 -12.65 7.41
N ALA A 153 -31.76 -12.19 6.20
CA ALA A 153 -30.93 -11.00 5.97
C ALA A 153 -31.60 -9.71 6.47
N LEU A 154 -32.90 -9.53 6.19
CA LEU A 154 -33.68 -8.36 6.67
C LEU A 154 -33.83 -8.36 8.20
N THR A 155 -34.02 -9.53 8.83
CA THR A 155 -34.10 -9.67 10.29
C THR A 155 -32.75 -9.34 10.94
N SER A 156 -31.64 -9.80 10.35
CA SER A 156 -30.29 -9.51 10.81
C SER A 156 -29.91 -8.04 10.63
N ALA A 157 -30.29 -7.42 9.51
CA ALA A 157 -30.08 -6.00 9.27
C ALA A 157 -30.89 -5.12 10.25
N SER A 158 -32.12 -5.51 10.56
CA SER A 158 -32.97 -4.80 11.52
C SER A 158 -32.47 -4.88 12.97
N SER A 159 -31.86 -6.01 13.37
CA SER A 159 -31.25 -6.12 14.69
C SER A 159 -29.96 -5.32 14.82
N LEU A 160 -29.11 -5.31 13.78
CA LEU A 160 -27.88 -4.52 13.73
C LEU A 160 -28.15 -3.00 13.73
N LEU A 161 -29.23 -2.56 13.06
CA LEU A 161 -29.64 -1.16 13.09
C LEU A 161 -30.16 -0.72 14.47
N LYS A 162 -30.87 -1.59 15.21
CA LYS A 162 -31.31 -1.28 16.57
C LYS A 162 -30.16 -1.26 17.58
N GLU A 163 -29.19 -2.18 17.45
CA GLU A 163 -27.99 -2.16 18.29
C GLU A 163 -27.11 -0.93 17.99
N GLY A 164 -27.03 -0.47 16.73
CA GLY A 164 -26.33 0.75 16.33
C GLY A 164 -26.98 2.03 16.88
N GLU A 165 -28.32 2.12 16.84
CA GLU A 165 -29.06 3.28 17.38
C GLU A 165 -28.95 3.37 18.91
N GLU A 166 -28.94 2.24 19.64
CA GLU A 166 -28.78 2.24 21.12
C GLU A 166 -27.35 2.63 21.53
N VAL A 167 -26.32 2.22 20.79
CA VAL A 167 -24.92 2.58 21.08
C VAL A 167 -24.65 4.06 20.74
N GLU A 168 -25.18 4.58 19.62
CA GLU A 168 -25.05 5.99 19.28
C GLU A 168 -25.80 6.90 20.27
N GLU A 169 -26.96 6.48 20.80
CA GLU A 169 -27.67 7.25 21.83
C GLU A 169 -26.96 7.24 23.20
N GLU A 170 -26.23 6.18 23.56
CA GLU A 170 -25.46 6.14 24.80
C GLU A 170 -24.18 6.97 24.72
N GLU A 171 -23.44 6.90 23.60
CA GLU A 171 -22.25 7.73 23.37
C GLU A 171 -22.62 9.22 23.27
N GLU A 172 -23.71 9.59 22.59
CA GLU A 172 -24.18 10.98 22.52
C GLU A 172 -24.65 11.52 23.88
N LYS A 173 -25.16 10.67 24.76
CA LYS A 173 -25.55 11.05 26.16
C LYS A 173 -24.31 11.26 27.04
N ASP A 174 -23.25 10.50 26.87
CA ASP A 174 -22.02 10.61 27.68
C ASP A 174 -21.17 11.85 27.27
N GLU A 175 -21.11 12.20 25.97
CA GLU A 175 -20.50 13.45 25.52
C GLU A 175 -21.28 14.71 25.95
N ARG A 176 -22.61 14.67 25.93
CA ARG A 176 -23.45 15.79 26.40
C ARG A 176 -23.33 16.05 27.91
N ALA A 177 -22.93 15.06 28.68
CA ALA A 177 -22.71 15.22 30.12
C ALA A 177 -21.37 15.90 30.48
N LYS A 178 -20.44 16.00 29.55
CA LYS A 178 -19.07 16.50 29.80
C LYS A 178 -18.86 17.98 29.53
N ASP A 179 -19.71 18.68 28.72
CA ASP A 179 -19.58 20.12 28.50
C ASP A 179 -20.91 20.84 28.21
N PRO A 180 -21.57 21.43 29.23
CA PRO A 180 -22.84 22.13 29.04
C PRO A 180 -22.71 23.54 28.45
N THR A 181 -21.52 24.00 28.02
CA THR A 181 -21.29 25.41 27.64
C THR A 181 -20.94 25.65 26.17
N THR A 182 -20.78 24.63 25.34
CA THR A 182 -20.54 24.82 23.90
C THR A 182 -21.82 25.04 23.14
N GLY A 183 -22.31 26.26 23.16
CA GLY A 183 -23.29 26.75 22.19
C GLY A 183 -22.71 26.53 20.78
N ARG A 184 -23.41 25.78 19.90
CA ARG A 184 -23.03 25.54 18.50
C ARG A 184 -22.73 26.86 17.81
N SER A 185 -21.44 27.19 17.69
CA SER A 185 -21.00 28.43 17.07
C SER A 185 -21.13 28.34 15.54
N ALA A 186 -21.54 29.43 14.88
CA ALA A 186 -21.50 29.56 13.43
C ALA A 186 -20.08 29.32 12.82
N GLN A 187 -19.03 29.39 13.66
CA GLN A 187 -17.65 29.15 13.27
C GLN A 187 -17.34 27.69 12.89
N ASN A 188 -18.19 26.72 13.25
CA ASN A 188 -17.98 25.30 12.96
C ASN A 188 -18.68 24.83 11.67
N ARG A 189 -19.23 25.76 10.87
CA ARG A 189 -19.96 25.47 9.64
C ARG A 189 -19.22 25.97 8.41
N LEU A 190 -19.06 25.08 7.43
CA LEU A 190 -18.41 25.38 6.16
C LEU A 190 -19.21 24.82 5.00
N LEU A 191 -19.38 25.61 3.94
CA LEU A 191 -19.92 25.16 2.65
C LEU A 191 -18.85 25.33 1.57
N ILE A 192 -18.45 24.24 0.93
CA ILE A 192 -17.65 24.26 -0.30
C ILE A 192 -18.63 24.17 -1.45
N LYS A 193 -18.71 25.22 -2.28
CA LYS A 193 -19.79 25.41 -3.23
C LYS A 193 -19.32 25.40 -4.67
N GLY A 194 -20.06 24.69 -5.53
CA GLY A 194 -19.89 24.72 -6.98
C GLY A 194 -18.65 24.03 -7.50
N GLY A 195 -17.97 23.22 -6.69
CA GLY A 195 -16.82 22.43 -7.09
C GLY A 195 -17.20 21.11 -7.74
N ARG A 196 -16.19 20.40 -8.28
CA ARG A 196 -16.34 19.03 -8.75
C ARG A 196 -15.79 18.08 -7.70
N VAL A 197 -16.67 17.39 -6.99
CA VAL A 197 -16.30 16.35 -6.03
C VAL A 197 -15.71 15.17 -6.78
N VAL A 198 -14.53 14.72 -6.34
CA VAL A 198 -13.79 13.57 -6.91
C VAL A 198 -13.51 12.57 -5.82
N ASN A 199 -14.02 11.36 -5.99
CA ASN A 199 -13.69 10.17 -5.21
C ASN A 199 -12.96 9.16 -6.10
N ASP A 200 -12.56 8.02 -5.56
CA ASP A 200 -11.85 6.95 -6.31
C ASP A 200 -12.72 6.29 -7.39
N ASP A 201 -14.04 6.37 -7.26
CA ASP A 201 -15.02 5.67 -8.08
C ASP A 201 -15.89 6.61 -8.95
N MET A 202 -15.93 7.91 -8.64
CA MET A 202 -16.81 8.85 -9.35
C MET A 202 -16.39 10.30 -9.23
N MET A 203 -16.82 11.10 -10.21
CA MET A 203 -16.77 12.57 -10.16
C MET A 203 -18.17 13.15 -10.38
N GLN A 204 -18.52 14.18 -9.60
CA GLN A 204 -19.80 14.88 -9.74
C GLN A 204 -19.69 16.35 -9.37
N ASP A 205 -20.42 17.23 -10.04
CA ASP A 205 -20.53 18.62 -9.62
C ASP A 205 -21.50 18.71 -8.43
N ALA A 206 -20.98 19.14 -7.27
CA ALA A 206 -21.74 19.17 -6.03
C ALA A 206 -21.17 20.19 -5.04
N ASP A 207 -22.04 20.68 -4.16
CA ASP A 207 -21.65 21.40 -2.94
C ASP A 207 -21.38 20.40 -1.82
N VAL A 208 -20.50 20.75 -0.88
CA VAL A 208 -20.20 19.96 0.31
C VAL A 208 -20.45 20.80 1.54
N TYR A 209 -21.43 20.44 2.36
CA TYR A 209 -21.72 21.08 3.63
C TYR A 209 -21.09 20.31 4.80
N ILE A 210 -20.39 21.04 5.65
CA ILE A 210 -19.61 20.55 6.77
C ILE A 210 -20.12 21.23 8.04
N GLU A 211 -20.31 20.45 9.10
CA GLU A 211 -20.61 20.94 10.43
C GLU A 211 -19.92 20.07 11.47
N ASP A 212 -19.30 20.70 12.47
CA ASP A 212 -18.56 20.04 13.58
C ASP A 212 -17.49 19.02 13.11
N GLY A 213 -16.80 19.34 12.02
CA GLY A 213 -15.71 18.51 11.50
C GLY A 213 -16.15 17.33 10.63
N ILE A 214 -17.46 17.13 10.43
CA ILE A 214 -18.03 16.01 9.67
C ILE A 214 -18.76 16.52 8.44
N ILE A 215 -18.66 15.80 7.33
CA ILE A 215 -19.43 16.07 6.12
C ILE A 215 -20.90 15.69 6.35
N LYS A 216 -21.79 16.66 6.39
CA LYS A 216 -23.21 16.44 6.66
C LYS A 216 -24.05 16.29 5.40
N GLN A 217 -23.68 16.96 4.29
CA GLN A 217 -24.42 16.87 3.03
C GLN A 217 -23.46 17.00 1.84
N VAL A 218 -23.74 16.25 0.79
CA VAL A 218 -23.11 16.35 -0.52
C VAL A 218 -24.23 16.40 -1.55
N GLY A 219 -24.34 17.46 -2.35
CA GLY A 219 -25.41 17.62 -3.33
C GLY A 219 -25.37 18.98 -4.00
N THR A 220 -26.34 19.28 -4.85
CA THR A 220 -26.40 20.53 -5.60
C THR A 220 -27.34 21.53 -4.92
N ASN A 221 -26.95 22.82 -4.93
CA ASN A 221 -27.79 23.93 -4.39
C ASN A 221 -28.18 23.71 -2.92
N LEU A 222 -27.20 23.32 -2.07
CA LEU A 222 -27.46 23.08 -0.65
C LEU A 222 -27.91 24.37 0.06
N HIS A 223 -28.91 24.23 0.92
CA HIS A 223 -29.36 25.28 1.82
C HIS A 223 -28.67 25.10 3.19
N THR A 224 -27.92 26.08 3.60
CA THR A 224 -27.15 26.02 4.86
C THR A 224 -27.67 27.05 5.87
N PRO A 225 -27.50 26.83 7.18
CA PRO A 225 -27.85 27.78 8.21
C PRO A 225 -27.09 29.12 8.04
N GLY A 226 -27.71 30.21 8.48
CA GLY A 226 -27.09 31.54 8.44
C GLY A 226 -25.76 31.56 9.23
N GLY A 227 -24.78 32.32 8.69
CA GLY A 227 -23.43 32.41 9.27
C GLY A 227 -22.48 31.30 8.86
N THR A 228 -22.89 30.35 8.00
CA THR A 228 -21.99 29.35 7.41
C THR A 228 -20.93 30.04 6.54
N ARG A 229 -19.64 29.74 6.77
CA ARG A 229 -18.54 30.17 5.89
C ARG A 229 -18.69 29.49 4.52
N VAL A 230 -18.45 30.22 3.44
CA VAL A 230 -18.54 29.68 2.07
C VAL A 230 -17.18 29.78 1.40
N ILE A 231 -16.74 28.68 0.77
CA ILE A 231 -15.63 28.63 -0.17
C ILE A 231 -16.22 28.39 -1.56
N GLU A 232 -16.01 29.32 -2.48
CA GLU A 232 -16.41 29.18 -3.87
C GLU A 232 -15.38 28.32 -4.62
N ALA A 233 -15.75 27.09 -4.98
CA ALA A 233 -14.86 26.10 -5.59
C ALA A 233 -15.13 25.88 -7.08
N LYS A 234 -15.77 26.83 -7.75
CA LYS A 234 -16.09 26.71 -9.18
C LYS A 234 -14.82 26.59 -10.03
N GLY A 235 -14.74 25.52 -10.80
CA GLY A 235 -13.56 25.22 -11.64
C GLY A 235 -12.47 24.41 -10.91
N HIS A 236 -12.67 24.14 -9.61
CA HIS A 236 -11.78 23.36 -8.79
C HIS A 236 -12.31 21.95 -8.56
N LEU A 237 -11.38 21.03 -8.22
CA LEU A 237 -11.70 19.69 -7.74
C LEU A 237 -11.80 19.70 -6.21
N VAL A 238 -12.79 19.01 -5.69
CA VAL A 238 -13.00 18.84 -4.25
C VAL A 238 -12.73 17.37 -3.95
N MET A 239 -11.59 17.10 -3.32
CA MET A 239 -11.06 15.75 -3.12
C MET A 239 -10.90 15.47 -1.62
N PRO A 240 -10.93 14.20 -1.18
CA PRO A 240 -10.48 13.86 0.17
C PRO A 240 -9.02 14.26 0.34
N GLY A 241 -8.65 14.67 1.53
CA GLY A 241 -7.26 14.99 1.87
C GLY A 241 -6.34 13.80 1.63
N GLY A 242 -5.10 14.09 1.23
CA GLY A 242 -4.08 13.07 1.03
C GLY A 242 -3.76 12.34 2.32
N ILE A 243 -3.49 11.03 2.23
CA ILE A 243 -2.97 10.19 3.31
C ILE A 243 -1.57 9.76 2.91
N ASP A 244 -0.55 10.23 3.62
CA ASP A 244 0.83 9.81 3.41
C ASP A 244 1.12 8.61 4.32
N THR A 245 1.32 7.46 3.71
CA THR A 245 1.48 6.18 4.40
C THR A 245 2.89 5.93 4.93
N HIS A 246 3.82 6.91 4.76
CA HIS A 246 5.22 6.68 5.07
C HIS A 246 5.96 7.97 5.39
N THR A 247 6.13 8.24 6.68
CA THR A 247 6.92 9.39 7.18
C THR A 247 7.78 8.98 8.37
N HIS A 248 8.84 9.77 8.63
CA HIS A 248 9.78 9.60 9.72
C HIS A 248 10.08 10.95 10.38
N MET A 249 9.03 11.58 10.93
CA MET A 249 9.16 12.88 11.58
C MET A 249 9.93 12.77 12.88
N GLN A 250 10.92 13.67 13.08
CA GLN A 250 11.70 13.74 14.31
C GLN A 250 12.50 12.45 14.64
N MET A 251 12.68 11.54 13.67
CA MET A 251 13.28 10.23 13.90
C MET A 251 14.78 10.32 14.22
N PRO A 252 15.27 9.75 15.33
CA PRO A 252 16.70 9.54 15.57
C PRO A 252 17.25 8.48 14.61
N PHE A 253 18.26 8.82 13.81
CA PHE A 253 18.80 7.91 12.82
C PHE A 253 20.27 8.20 12.48
N MET A 254 21.11 7.16 12.37
CA MET A 254 22.53 7.25 11.97
C MET A 254 23.34 8.33 12.72
N GLY A 255 23.12 8.44 14.03
CA GLY A 255 23.85 9.39 14.89
C GLY A 255 23.37 10.83 14.84
N THR A 256 22.25 11.09 14.18
CA THR A 256 21.57 12.39 14.12
C THR A 256 20.06 12.23 14.29
N GLN A 257 19.29 13.26 13.99
CA GLN A 257 17.82 13.23 14.04
C GLN A 257 17.25 13.93 12.81
N ALA A 258 16.14 13.43 12.25
CA ALA A 258 15.42 14.10 11.18
C ALA A 258 15.11 15.56 11.59
N ILE A 259 15.41 16.53 10.69
CA ILE A 259 15.31 17.94 11.00
C ILE A 259 13.85 18.42 11.00
N ASP A 260 13.00 17.84 10.17
CA ASP A 260 11.56 18.06 10.25
C ASP A 260 10.98 17.27 11.42
N ASP A 261 10.48 17.97 12.40
CA ASP A 261 9.74 17.39 13.50
C ASP A 261 8.24 17.25 13.16
N PHE A 262 7.44 16.73 14.08
CA PHE A 262 6.01 16.56 13.86
C PHE A 262 5.27 17.88 13.57
N TYR A 263 5.74 19.02 14.07
CA TYR A 263 5.14 20.32 13.74
C TYR A 263 5.49 20.77 12.32
N THR A 264 6.78 20.84 12.00
CA THR A 264 7.24 21.33 10.69
C THR A 264 6.80 20.39 9.57
N GLY A 265 6.95 19.07 9.77
CA GLY A 265 6.55 18.07 8.77
C GLY A 265 5.05 18.02 8.51
N THR A 266 4.20 18.06 9.55
CA THR A 266 2.74 18.04 9.34
C THR A 266 2.19 19.37 8.84
N ARG A 267 2.83 20.49 9.17
CA ARG A 267 2.53 21.78 8.58
C ARG A 267 2.83 21.78 7.07
N ALA A 268 3.96 21.21 6.67
CA ALA A 268 4.32 21.01 5.27
C ALA A 268 3.37 20.03 4.57
N ALA A 269 2.96 18.95 5.24
CA ALA A 269 1.94 18.01 4.74
C ALA A 269 0.65 18.73 4.35
N LEU A 270 0.14 19.60 5.25
CA LEU A 270 -1.06 20.40 4.98
C LEU A 270 -0.86 21.36 3.80
N ALA A 271 0.28 22.03 3.69
CA ALA A 271 0.62 22.90 2.57
C ALA A 271 0.50 22.15 1.22
N GLY A 272 0.90 20.88 1.20
CA GLY A 272 0.80 20.00 0.04
C GLY A 272 -0.56 19.34 -0.20
N GLY A 273 -1.53 19.53 0.71
CA GLY A 273 -2.86 18.87 0.60
C GLY A 273 -2.95 17.49 1.26
N THR A 274 -1.96 17.12 2.07
CA THR A 274 -1.98 15.88 2.87
C THR A 274 -2.54 16.21 4.26
N THR A 275 -3.67 15.58 4.64
CA THR A 275 -4.38 15.85 5.90
C THR A 275 -4.19 14.75 6.95
N MET A 276 -3.49 13.67 6.57
CA MET A 276 -3.13 12.60 7.48
C MET A 276 -1.78 12.01 7.10
N ILE A 277 -0.95 11.74 8.10
CA ILE A 277 0.30 10.99 7.94
C ILE A 277 0.25 9.68 8.71
N MET A 278 1.02 8.69 8.29
CA MET A 278 1.28 7.47 9.04
C MET A 278 2.79 7.38 9.27
N ASP A 279 3.22 7.58 10.51
CA ASP A 279 4.63 7.61 10.90
C ASP A 279 5.06 6.27 11.52
N PHE A 280 6.36 6.06 11.68
CA PHE A 280 6.92 4.80 12.18
C PHE A 280 7.54 4.97 13.57
N ALA A 281 6.93 4.37 14.57
CA ALA A 281 7.56 4.20 15.88
C ALA A 281 8.60 3.07 15.80
N LEU A 282 9.88 3.44 15.77
CA LEU A 282 10.99 2.50 15.57
C LEU A 282 11.79 2.30 16.87
N PRO A 283 11.61 1.15 17.55
CA PRO A 283 12.44 0.80 18.71
C PRO A 283 13.88 0.46 18.26
N GLN A 284 14.84 0.67 19.14
CA GLN A 284 16.17 0.09 18.98
C GLN A 284 16.09 -1.42 19.21
N ARG A 285 17.08 -2.17 18.70
CA ARG A 285 17.14 -3.62 18.94
C ARG A 285 17.18 -3.91 20.44
N GLY A 286 16.22 -4.71 20.93
CA GLY A 286 16.07 -5.04 22.36
C GLY A 286 15.22 -4.07 23.18
N GLU A 287 14.79 -2.96 22.60
CA GLU A 287 13.86 -2.02 23.22
C GLU A 287 12.40 -2.52 23.12
N SER A 288 11.54 -2.11 24.06
CA SER A 288 10.12 -2.40 24.03
C SER A 288 9.41 -1.65 22.90
N LEU A 289 8.53 -2.37 22.18
CA LEU A 289 7.68 -1.78 21.12
C LEU A 289 6.70 -0.76 21.73
N ILE A 290 6.18 -1.06 22.92
CA ILE A 290 5.22 -0.20 23.64
C ILE A 290 5.89 1.10 24.08
N GLU A 291 7.12 1.02 24.65
CA GLU A 291 7.86 2.22 25.05
C GLU A 291 8.19 3.10 23.83
N ALA A 292 8.57 2.50 22.69
CA ALA A 292 8.80 3.24 21.46
C ALA A 292 7.49 3.88 20.96
N PHE A 293 6.38 3.17 20.94
CA PHE A 293 5.07 3.69 20.56
C PHE A 293 4.69 4.93 21.42
N HIS A 294 4.75 4.82 22.73
CA HIS A 294 4.41 5.95 23.63
C HIS A 294 5.35 7.14 23.47
N ARG A 295 6.64 6.91 23.17
CA ARG A 295 7.58 7.98 22.85
C ARG A 295 7.17 8.76 21.60
N TRP A 296 6.80 8.05 20.50
CA TRP A 296 6.31 8.69 19.28
C TRP A 296 4.99 9.41 19.51
N ARG A 297 4.06 8.81 20.26
CA ARG A 297 2.81 9.47 20.67
C ARG A 297 3.08 10.76 21.41
N THR A 298 3.99 10.75 22.39
CA THR A 298 4.36 11.95 23.15
C THR A 298 4.92 13.05 22.25
N TRP A 299 5.73 12.70 21.26
CA TRP A 299 6.26 13.69 20.31
C TRP A 299 5.18 14.22 19.37
N ALA A 300 4.33 13.37 18.88
CA ALA A 300 3.31 13.71 17.89
C ALA A 300 2.15 14.51 18.52
N ASP A 301 1.54 14.04 19.61
CA ASP A 301 0.34 14.62 20.20
C ASP A 301 0.47 16.12 20.52
N ALA A 302 1.66 16.56 20.94
CA ALA A 302 1.92 17.96 21.25
C ALA A 302 2.14 18.87 20.03
N LYS A 303 2.43 18.29 18.85
CA LYS A 303 2.98 19.02 17.69
C LYS A 303 2.18 18.92 16.41
N VAL A 304 1.54 17.78 16.16
CA VAL A 304 0.90 17.51 14.86
C VAL A 304 -0.15 18.55 14.48
N CYS A 305 -0.13 18.96 13.22
CA CYS A 305 -1.09 19.91 12.65
C CYS A 305 -2.20 19.19 11.85
N CYS A 306 -1.97 17.95 11.44
CA CYS A 306 -2.96 17.09 10.78
C CYS A 306 -3.10 15.78 11.54
N ASP A 307 -4.07 14.95 11.18
CA ASP A 307 -4.25 13.64 11.78
C ASP A 307 -3.08 12.71 11.52
N TYR A 308 -2.88 11.75 12.41
CA TYR A 308 -1.82 10.78 12.26
C TYR A 308 -2.17 9.41 12.81
N ALA A 309 -1.52 8.39 12.28
CA ALA A 309 -1.47 7.05 12.84
C ALA A 309 -0.01 6.60 12.96
N LEU A 310 0.23 5.49 13.64
CA LEU A 310 1.56 4.93 13.81
C LEU A 310 1.61 3.48 13.34
N HIS A 311 2.61 3.19 12.52
CA HIS A 311 3.14 1.84 12.33
C HIS A 311 4.17 1.58 13.43
N VAL A 312 4.33 0.33 13.85
CA VAL A 312 5.34 -0.02 14.86
C VAL A 312 6.40 -0.94 14.26
N GLY A 313 7.67 -0.60 14.47
CA GLY A 313 8.80 -1.39 14.00
C GLY A 313 9.03 -2.64 14.85
N VAL A 314 9.26 -3.77 14.18
CA VAL A 314 9.78 -5.01 14.79
C VAL A 314 11.24 -5.14 14.37
N THR A 315 12.17 -4.77 15.25
CA THR A 315 13.60 -4.71 14.99
C THR A 315 14.38 -5.89 15.60
N TRP A 316 13.68 -6.73 16.32
CA TRP A 316 14.16 -7.97 16.94
C TRP A 316 12.96 -8.86 17.28
N TRP A 317 13.19 -10.13 17.60
CA TRP A 317 12.12 -11.06 17.88
C TRP A 317 12.30 -11.78 19.22
N SER A 318 11.21 -11.96 19.94
CA SER A 318 11.08 -12.79 21.15
C SER A 318 9.59 -12.96 21.51
N ASP A 319 9.29 -13.85 22.47
CA ASP A 319 7.92 -13.99 23.00
C ASP A 319 7.38 -12.69 23.60
N LYS A 320 8.25 -11.83 24.17
CA LYS A 320 7.87 -10.51 24.67
C LYS A 320 7.40 -9.60 23.55
N VAL A 321 8.11 -9.57 22.42
CA VAL A 321 7.72 -8.80 21.23
C VAL A 321 6.35 -9.26 20.73
N ALA A 322 6.12 -10.57 20.67
CA ALA A 322 4.83 -11.13 20.27
C ALA A 322 3.67 -10.69 21.20
N GLN A 323 3.91 -10.60 22.51
CA GLN A 323 2.94 -10.10 23.50
C GLN A 323 2.71 -8.59 23.33
N GLU A 324 3.78 -7.80 23.16
CA GLU A 324 3.68 -6.35 22.95
C GLU A 324 2.95 -6.00 21.63
N MET A 325 3.10 -6.81 20.57
CA MET A 325 2.31 -6.66 19.34
C MET A 325 0.80 -6.85 19.61
N GLU A 326 0.42 -7.81 20.46
CA GLU A 326 -0.97 -8.03 20.85
C GLU A 326 -1.53 -6.84 21.65
N GLU A 327 -0.80 -6.33 22.63
CA GLU A 327 -1.19 -5.16 23.40
C GLU A 327 -1.37 -3.94 22.52
N LEU A 328 -0.43 -3.69 21.59
CA LEU A 328 -0.53 -2.58 20.63
C LEU A 328 -1.75 -2.68 19.72
N THR A 329 -2.12 -3.88 19.30
CA THR A 329 -3.32 -4.07 18.47
C THR A 329 -4.62 -3.89 19.27
N ASN A 330 -4.70 -4.48 20.46
CA ASN A 330 -5.93 -4.50 21.23
C ASN A 330 -6.20 -3.19 21.96
N GLU A 331 -5.15 -2.50 22.44
CA GLU A 331 -5.31 -1.34 23.31
C GLU A 331 -4.97 -0.01 22.65
N GLN A 332 -4.06 -0.03 21.66
CA GLN A 332 -3.58 1.20 21.03
C GLN A 332 -4.10 1.38 19.60
N GLY A 333 -4.82 0.40 19.04
CA GLY A 333 -5.37 0.46 17.70
C GLY A 333 -4.29 0.50 16.61
N VAL A 334 -3.23 -0.28 16.75
CA VAL A 334 -2.18 -0.47 15.75
C VAL A 334 -2.48 -1.71 14.93
N ASN A 335 -2.65 -1.58 13.61
CA ASN A 335 -2.91 -2.73 12.72
C ASN A 335 -1.77 -3.02 11.74
N SER A 336 -0.59 -2.46 11.93
CA SER A 336 0.51 -2.62 10.97
C SER A 336 1.88 -2.59 11.64
N PHE A 337 2.73 -3.57 11.29
CA PHE A 337 4.05 -3.74 11.86
C PHE A 337 5.11 -3.77 10.77
N LYS A 338 6.22 -3.03 10.96
CA LYS A 338 7.31 -2.86 10.01
C LYS A 338 8.53 -3.71 10.37
N MET A 339 8.97 -4.56 9.45
CA MET A 339 10.17 -5.37 9.54
C MET A 339 11.22 -4.91 8.54
N PHE A 340 12.48 -5.17 8.84
CA PHE A 340 13.60 -4.77 7.99
C PHE A 340 14.40 -6.01 7.53
N MET A 341 14.66 -6.08 6.23
CA MET A 341 15.52 -7.10 5.61
C MET A 341 16.92 -6.55 5.30
N ALA A 342 17.14 -5.27 5.60
CA ALA A 342 18.41 -4.56 5.55
C ALA A 342 18.71 -3.85 6.88
N TYR A 343 19.72 -2.98 6.91
CA TYR A 343 20.28 -2.36 8.12
C TYR A 343 20.85 -3.40 9.06
N LYS A 344 21.77 -4.23 8.49
CA LYS A 344 22.43 -5.31 9.18
C LYS A 344 23.09 -4.84 10.48
N ASP A 345 23.03 -5.69 11.51
CA ASP A 345 23.50 -5.45 12.86
C ASP A 345 22.69 -4.40 13.67
N THR A 346 21.69 -3.75 13.06
CA THR A 346 20.80 -2.80 13.75
C THR A 346 19.33 -3.27 13.76
N TRP A 347 18.66 -3.32 12.62
CA TRP A 347 17.23 -3.61 12.51
C TRP A 347 16.90 -4.86 11.69
N GLN A 348 17.89 -5.39 10.93
CA GLN A 348 17.66 -6.55 10.06
C GLN A 348 17.22 -7.77 10.86
N LEU A 349 16.11 -8.40 10.42
CA LEU A 349 15.61 -9.68 10.89
C LEU A 349 16.12 -10.82 10.00
N SER A 350 16.33 -12.00 10.60
CA SER A 350 16.52 -13.25 9.86
C SER A 350 15.22 -13.75 9.23
N ASP A 351 15.29 -14.70 8.31
CA ASP A 351 14.10 -15.31 7.71
C ASP A 351 13.25 -16.05 8.76
N GLU A 352 13.84 -16.61 9.82
CA GLU A 352 13.14 -17.21 10.94
C GLU A 352 12.35 -16.14 11.73
N GLU A 353 13.01 -15.03 12.11
CA GLU A 353 12.36 -13.92 12.81
C GLU A 353 11.24 -13.27 11.95
N LEU A 354 11.44 -13.16 10.63
CA LEU A 354 10.40 -12.67 9.69
C LEU A 354 9.20 -13.61 9.64
N LEU A 355 9.41 -14.94 9.58
CA LEU A 355 8.31 -15.91 9.56
C LEU A 355 7.47 -15.84 10.83
N GLU A 356 8.11 -15.78 12.01
CA GLU A 356 7.40 -15.66 13.28
C GLU A 356 6.65 -14.33 13.38
N SER A 357 7.27 -13.21 12.95
CA SER A 357 6.62 -11.90 12.90
C SER A 357 5.41 -11.89 11.96
N PHE A 358 5.51 -12.53 10.79
CA PHE A 358 4.39 -12.61 9.83
C PHE A 358 3.25 -13.50 10.33
N LYS A 359 3.56 -14.63 10.99
CA LYS A 359 2.55 -15.47 11.66
C LYS A 359 1.79 -14.65 12.70
N ARG A 360 2.54 -13.88 13.51
CA ARG A 360 1.94 -13.07 14.56
C ARG A 360 1.06 -11.95 13.97
N CYS A 361 1.51 -11.26 12.91
CA CYS A 361 0.67 -10.29 12.20
C CYS A 361 -0.65 -10.92 11.73
N LYS A 362 -0.59 -12.11 11.12
CA LYS A 362 -1.79 -12.83 10.67
C LYS A 362 -2.74 -13.14 11.83
N GLU A 363 -2.23 -13.68 12.94
CA GLU A 363 -3.02 -14.03 14.12
C GLU A 363 -3.75 -12.82 14.69
N LEU A 364 -3.08 -11.67 14.71
CA LEU A 364 -3.62 -10.41 15.23
C LEU A 364 -4.52 -9.66 14.23
N GLY A 365 -4.66 -10.15 13.00
CA GLY A 365 -5.40 -9.44 11.96
C GLY A 365 -4.70 -8.17 11.46
N ALA A 366 -3.39 -8.07 11.67
CA ALA A 366 -2.55 -6.94 11.31
C ALA A 366 -1.89 -7.12 9.93
N LEU A 367 -1.37 -6.03 9.36
CA LEU A 367 -0.66 -5.97 8.09
C LEU A 367 0.86 -5.97 8.34
N ALA A 368 1.58 -6.92 7.76
CA ALA A 368 3.03 -6.90 7.78
C ALA A 368 3.57 -5.94 6.71
N GLN A 369 4.55 -5.10 7.09
CA GLN A 369 5.26 -4.19 6.21
C GLN A 369 6.74 -4.57 6.17
N VAL A 370 7.40 -4.44 5.00
CA VAL A 370 8.82 -4.76 4.87
C VAL A 370 9.59 -3.67 4.15
N HIS A 371 10.75 -3.30 4.72
CA HIS A 371 11.85 -2.71 3.98
C HIS A 371 12.60 -3.85 3.29
N ALA A 372 12.46 -3.95 1.98
CA ALA A 372 12.89 -5.10 1.21
C ALA A 372 14.19 -4.82 0.42
N GLU A 373 15.33 -4.80 1.11
CA GLU A 373 16.66 -4.88 0.54
C GLU A 373 17.45 -6.00 1.23
N ASN A 374 18.39 -6.64 0.54
CA ASN A 374 19.24 -7.68 1.12
C ASN A 374 20.44 -7.07 1.84
N GLY A 375 20.34 -6.94 3.18
CA GLY A 375 21.34 -6.28 4.01
C GLY A 375 22.71 -6.96 4.02
N ASP A 376 22.78 -8.30 3.81
CA ASP A 376 24.03 -9.03 3.73
C ASP A 376 24.83 -8.67 2.48
N ILE A 377 24.17 -8.61 1.33
CA ILE A 377 24.79 -8.18 0.06
C ILE A 377 25.23 -6.71 0.15
N ILE A 378 24.38 -5.84 0.69
CA ILE A 378 24.70 -4.41 0.86
C ILE A 378 25.97 -4.23 1.70
N LYS A 379 26.08 -4.94 2.82
CA LYS A 379 27.25 -4.86 3.71
C LYS A 379 28.54 -5.25 3.00
N GLU A 380 28.51 -6.35 2.24
CA GLU A 380 29.68 -6.82 1.49
C GLU A 380 30.04 -5.89 0.33
N ASN A 381 29.04 -5.41 -0.44
CA ASN A 381 29.25 -4.46 -1.51
C ASN A 381 29.84 -3.14 -0.98
N SER A 382 29.30 -2.61 0.12
CA SER A 382 29.78 -1.37 0.74
C SER A 382 31.24 -1.48 1.16
N LYS A 383 31.61 -2.59 1.80
CA LYS A 383 32.99 -2.87 2.18
C LYS A 383 33.91 -2.89 0.96
N LYS A 384 33.55 -3.62 -0.09
CA LYS A 384 34.32 -3.71 -1.34
C LYS A 384 34.49 -2.34 -2.01
N LEU A 385 33.46 -1.50 -2.04
CA LEU A 385 33.52 -0.16 -2.65
C LEU A 385 34.47 0.75 -1.87
N LEU A 386 34.40 0.75 -0.53
CA LEU A 386 35.32 1.51 0.31
C LEU A 386 36.78 1.04 0.14
N GLU A 387 37.04 -0.27 0.01
CA GLU A 387 38.37 -0.82 -0.28
C GLU A 387 38.89 -0.36 -1.66
N LEU A 388 38.00 -0.10 -2.63
CA LEU A 388 38.34 0.48 -3.94
C LEU A 388 38.52 2.01 -3.89
N GLY A 389 38.32 2.67 -2.73
CA GLY A 389 38.45 4.10 -2.56
C GLY A 389 37.21 4.90 -3.02
N ILE A 390 36.06 4.23 -3.28
CA ILE A 390 34.79 4.88 -3.58
C ILE A 390 34.14 5.27 -2.25
N THR A 391 34.19 6.54 -1.92
CA THR A 391 33.72 7.08 -0.63
C THR A 391 32.57 8.10 -0.77
N GLY A 392 32.27 8.54 -1.99
CA GLY A 392 31.24 9.51 -2.29
C GLY A 392 29.82 8.93 -2.34
N PRO A 393 28.80 9.81 -2.48
CA PRO A 393 27.38 9.41 -2.53
C PRO A 393 27.04 8.35 -3.59
N GLU A 394 27.79 8.27 -4.69
CA GLU A 394 27.65 7.24 -5.72
C GLU A 394 27.84 5.82 -5.16
N GLY A 395 28.69 5.64 -4.16
CA GLY A 395 28.91 4.36 -3.49
C GLY A 395 27.65 3.83 -2.80
N HIS A 396 26.76 4.70 -2.38
CA HIS A 396 25.48 4.30 -1.77
C HIS A 396 24.61 3.55 -2.78
N GLU A 397 24.42 4.08 -3.98
CA GLU A 397 23.66 3.42 -5.04
C GLU A 397 24.36 2.16 -5.55
N MET A 398 25.68 2.22 -5.82
CA MET A 398 26.47 1.09 -6.28
C MET A 398 26.45 -0.10 -5.30
N SER A 399 26.34 0.15 -3.99
CA SER A 399 26.26 -0.92 -2.99
C SER A 399 24.90 -1.62 -2.94
N ARG A 400 23.87 -1.02 -3.55
CA ARG A 400 22.46 -1.42 -3.50
C ARG A 400 21.86 -1.56 -4.90
N PRO A 401 22.44 -2.41 -5.78
CA PRO A 401 21.92 -2.57 -7.14
C PRO A 401 20.47 -3.07 -7.12
N GLU A 402 19.75 -2.84 -8.21
CA GLU A 402 18.30 -3.08 -8.32
C GLU A 402 17.88 -4.52 -7.95
N GLU A 403 18.71 -5.50 -8.29
CA GLU A 403 18.45 -6.90 -7.97
C GLU A 403 18.46 -7.22 -6.46
N VAL A 404 19.14 -6.40 -5.66
CA VAL A 404 19.18 -6.55 -4.19
C VAL A 404 17.82 -6.21 -3.57
N GLU A 405 17.11 -5.23 -4.12
CA GLU A 405 15.74 -4.90 -3.75
C GLU A 405 14.75 -5.95 -4.28
N ALA A 406 14.88 -6.38 -5.52
CA ALA A 406 14.00 -7.34 -6.15
C ALA A 406 14.08 -8.73 -5.48
N GLU A 407 15.29 -9.21 -5.12
CA GLU A 407 15.50 -10.47 -4.40
C GLU A 407 14.77 -10.43 -3.05
N ALA A 408 15.03 -9.39 -2.24
CA ALA A 408 14.43 -9.26 -0.92
C ALA A 408 12.90 -9.12 -1.02
N THR A 409 12.38 -8.36 -1.98
CA THR A 409 10.93 -8.25 -2.26
C THR A 409 10.32 -9.62 -2.59
N ASN A 410 10.98 -10.41 -3.45
CA ASN A 410 10.49 -11.74 -3.78
C ASN A 410 10.53 -12.67 -2.56
N ARG A 411 11.60 -12.65 -1.77
CA ARG A 411 11.76 -13.47 -0.56
C ARG A 411 10.69 -13.12 0.48
N ALA A 412 10.46 -11.83 0.75
CA ALA A 412 9.39 -11.37 1.64
C ALA A 412 8.01 -11.87 1.18
N CYS A 413 7.70 -11.74 -0.12
CA CYS A 413 6.44 -12.24 -0.69
C CYS A 413 6.30 -13.76 -0.54
N VAL A 414 7.38 -14.52 -0.69
CA VAL A 414 7.36 -15.98 -0.51
C VAL A 414 7.11 -16.33 0.96
N LEU A 415 7.87 -15.73 1.89
CA LEU A 415 7.72 -15.98 3.33
C LEU A 415 6.30 -15.65 3.82
N ALA A 416 5.80 -14.45 3.49
CA ALA A 416 4.45 -14.03 3.88
C ALA A 416 3.37 -14.97 3.32
N ASN A 417 3.53 -15.41 2.08
CA ASN A 417 2.59 -16.32 1.45
C ASN A 417 2.55 -17.72 2.09
N GLN A 418 3.69 -18.24 2.59
CA GLN A 418 3.74 -19.55 3.27
C GLN A 418 2.96 -19.53 4.58
N VAL A 419 2.89 -18.40 5.26
CA VAL A 419 2.16 -18.24 6.53
C VAL A 419 0.80 -17.52 6.35
N HIS A 420 0.39 -17.30 5.10
CA HIS A 420 -0.86 -16.63 4.74
C HIS A 420 -1.01 -15.24 5.40
N CYS A 421 0.08 -14.48 5.52
CA CYS A 421 0.08 -13.12 6.03
C CYS A 421 -0.07 -12.12 4.88
N PRO A 422 -0.95 -11.09 5.00
CA PRO A 422 -0.96 -9.99 4.04
C PRO A 422 0.32 -9.17 4.17
N LEU A 423 0.88 -8.76 3.03
CA LEU A 423 2.16 -8.06 2.98
C LEU A 423 2.03 -6.69 2.31
N TYR A 424 2.71 -5.70 2.86
CA TYR A 424 2.86 -4.37 2.27
C TYR A 424 4.34 -4.07 2.08
N VAL A 425 4.75 -3.95 0.83
CA VAL A 425 6.14 -3.59 0.47
C VAL A 425 6.20 -2.06 0.38
N VAL A 426 6.86 -1.45 1.36
CA VAL A 426 7.03 0.01 1.42
C VAL A 426 8.08 0.46 0.38
N HIS A 427 8.08 1.75 0.00
CA HIS A 427 9.09 2.40 -0.84
C HIS A 427 9.65 1.50 -1.96
N VAL A 428 8.78 1.03 -2.89
CA VAL A 428 9.21 0.26 -4.07
C VAL A 428 9.92 1.23 -5.04
N MET A 429 11.24 1.07 -5.20
CA MET A 429 12.10 2.06 -5.86
C MET A 429 12.62 1.61 -7.22
N SER A 430 12.48 0.34 -7.58
CA SER A 430 13.03 -0.25 -8.81
C SER A 430 11.97 -0.91 -9.67
N LYS A 431 12.25 -1.04 -10.97
CA LYS A 431 11.41 -1.77 -11.93
C LYS A 431 11.29 -3.23 -11.54
N SER A 432 12.43 -3.87 -11.22
CA SER A 432 12.49 -5.29 -10.91
C SER A 432 11.71 -5.64 -9.63
N ALA A 433 11.78 -4.81 -8.58
CA ALA A 433 10.98 -5.00 -7.37
C ALA A 433 9.48 -4.80 -7.64
N ALA A 434 9.12 -3.78 -8.42
CA ALA A 434 7.73 -3.53 -8.83
C ALA A 434 7.17 -4.68 -9.67
N ASP A 435 7.96 -5.27 -10.56
CA ASP A 435 7.58 -6.46 -11.35
C ASP A 435 7.36 -7.68 -10.46
N VAL A 436 8.17 -7.85 -9.41
CA VAL A 436 7.93 -8.91 -8.41
C VAL A 436 6.57 -8.70 -7.74
N VAL A 437 6.26 -7.50 -7.23
CA VAL A 437 4.97 -7.20 -6.61
C VAL A 437 3.82 -7.49 -7.58
N SER A 438 3.88 -6.95 -8.80
CA SER A 438 2.87 -7.17 -9.86
C SER A 438 2.67 -8.66 -10.16
N SER A 439 3.77 -9.40 -10.36
CA SER A 439 3.72 -10.84 -10.63
C SER A 439 3.09 -11.63 -9.49
N LYS A 440 3.47 -11.34 -8.22
CA LYS A 440 2.91 -12.04 -7.06
C LYS A 440 1.42 -11.75 -6.89
N ARG A 441 0.97 -10.51 -7.13
CA ARG A 441 -0.45 -10.16 -7.13
C ARG A 441 -1.23 -10.94 -8.19
N LYS A 442 -0.70 -11.05 -9.41
CA LYS A 442 -1.28 -11.87 -10.50
C LYS A 442 -1.34 -13.37 -10.15
N GLN A 443 -0.46 -13.84 -9.27
CA GLN A 443 -0.49 -15.20 -8.71
C GLN A 443 -1.47 -15.34 -7.52
N GLY A 444 -2.20 -14.28 -7.18
CA GLY A 444 -3.18 -14.27 -6.10
C GLY A 444 -2.61 -14.03 -4.70
N HIS A 445 -1.34 -13.61 -4.54
CA HIS A 445 -0.82 -13.20 -3.24
C HIS A 445 -1.47 -11.90 -2.77
N VAL A 446 -1.76 -11.80 -1.49
CA VAL A 446 -2.26 -10.55 -0.89
C VAL A 446 -1.07 -9.66 -0.57
N VAL A 447 -0.61 -8.94 -1.57
CA VAL A 447 0.55 -8.05 -1.50
C VAL A 447 0.16 -6.67 -2.02
N PHE A 448 0.60 -5.64 -1.33
CA PHE A 448 0.49 -4.23 -1.72
C PHE A 448 1.88 -3.65 -1.92
N GLY A 449 2.03 -2.73 -2.86
CA GLY A 449 3.29 -2.04 -3.14
C GLY A 449 3.09 -0.54 -3.16
N GLU A 450 4.05 0.18 -2.57
CA GLU A 450 4.07 1.62 -2.41
C GLU A 450 5.33 2.20 -3.06
N PRO A 451 5.27 2.74 -4.28
CA PRO A 451 6.30 3.66 -4.75
C PRO A 451 6.15 4.99 -4.01
N ILE A 452 7.25 5.66 -3.75
CA ILE A 452 7.23 6.97 -3.07
C ILE A 452 7.37 8.14 -4.04
N ALA A 453 7.01 9.34 -3.60
CA ALA A 453 7.09 10.55 -4.43
C ALA A 453 8.47 10.73 -5.08
N ALA A 454 9.55 10.42 -4.36
CA ALA A 454 10.92 10.49 -4.87
C ALA A 454 11.12 9.62 -6.10
N SER A 455 10.74 8.33 -6.05
CA SER A 455 10.91 7.38 -7.18
C SER A 455 9.99 7.67 -8.37
N LEU A 456 8.92 8.44 -8.15
CA LEU A 456 7.97 8.85 -9.19
C LEU A 456 8.37 10.18 -9.85
N GLY A 457 9.11 11.04 -9.15
CA GLY A 457 9.43 12.41 -9.56
C GLY A 457 10.84 12.62 -10.10
N THR A 458 11.83 11.87 -9.58
CA THR A 458 13.24 12.03 -9.94
C THR A 458 13.95 10.69 -10.07
N ASP A 459 15.24 10.67 -10.42
CA ASP A 459 16.03 9.45 -10.65
C ASP A 459 17.40 9.49 -9.97
N GLY A 460 18.14 8.38 -10.04
CA GLY A 460 19.44 8.20 -9.40
C GLY A 460 20.63 8.79 -10.14
N THR A 461 20.44 9.47 -11.28
CA THR A 461 21.55 10.17 -11.97
C THR A 461 22.16 11.26 -11.09
N HIS A 462 21.38 11.78 -10.16
CA HIS A 462 21.79 12.78 -9.19
C HIS A 462 22.89 12.30 -8.23
N HIS A 463 23.03 10.99 -7.95
CA HIS A 463 24.12 10.45 -7.12
C HIS A 463 25.49 10.68 -7.75
N TYR A 464 25.56 10.85 -9.07
CA TYR A 464 26.79 11.06 -9.85
C TYR A 464 27.08 12.54 -10.14
N HIS A 465 26.30 13.46 -9.55
CA HIS A 465 26.50 14.89 -9.73
C HIS A 465 27.82 15.36 -9.10
N LYS A 466 28.56 16.24 -9.79
CA LYS A 466 29.88 16.75 -9.33
C LYS A 466 29.83 17.53 -8.00
N CYS A 467 28.71 18.15 -7.67
CA CYS A 467 28.52 18.80 -6.40
C CYS A 467 28.16 17.78 -5.33
N TRP A 468 29.02 17.55 -4.35
CA TRP A 468 28.81 16.58 -3.29
C TRP A 468 27.51 16.84 -2.50
N ARG A 469 27.24 18.11 -2.17
CA ARG A 469 25.99 18.52 -1.45
C ARG A 469 24.75 18.07 -2.22
N HIS A 470 24.75 18.27 -3.55
CA HIS A 470 23.64 17.86 -4.41
C HIS A 470 23.50 16.33 -4.42
N ALA A 471 24.59 15.61 -4.67
CA ALA A 471 24.54 14.15 -4.69
C ALA A 471 24.13 13.53 -3.34
N ALA A 472 24.72 14.01 -2.24
CA ALA A 472 24.39 13.56 -0.88
C ALA A 472 22.92 13.89 -0.48
N GLY A 473 22.37 14.99 -1.01
CA GLY A 473 20.96 15.36 -0.79
C GLY A 473 19.98 14.32 -1.32
N HIS A 474 20.37 13.52 -2.33
CA HIS A 474 19.54 12.46 -2.94
C HIS A 474 19.75 11.06 -2.30
N VAL A 475 20.64 10.92 -1.31
CA VAL A 475 20.92 9.64 -0.64
C VAL A 475 19.75 9.25 0.25
N MET A 476 19.13 8.11 -0.05
CA MET A 476 18.03 7.47 0.67
C MET A 476 18.08 5.94 0.50
N GLY A 477 17.32 5.17 1.27
CA GLY A 477 17.29 3.70 1.17
C GLY A 477 15.87 3.13 1.03
N PRO A 478 15.58 2.38 -0.06
CA PRO A 478 16.43 2.04 -1.20
C PRO A 478 16.77 3.25 -2.06
N PRO A 479 17.90 3.24 -2.81
CA PRO A 479 18.31 4.40 -3.59
C PRO A 479 17.44 4.63 -4.82
N LEU A 480 17.36 5.87 -5.25
CA LEU A 480 16.88 6.24 -6.58
C LEU A 480 17.70 5.51 -7.65
N ARG A 481 17.06 5.03 -8.70
CA ARG A 481 17.72 4.25 -9.76
C ARG A 481 18.27 5.14 -10.86
N PRO A 482 19.52 4.90 -11.35
CA PRO A 482 20.14 5.70 -12.39
C PRO A 482 19.43 5.62 -13.75
N ASP A 483 18.67 4.57 -14.00
CA ASP A 483 17.82 4.47 -15.19
C ASP A 483 16.69 5.50 -15.12
N SER A 484 16.82 6.59 -15.85
CA SER A 484 15.86 7.70 -15.92
C SER A 484 14.46 7.31 -16.44
N THR A 485 14.27 6.06 -16.91
CA THR A 485 12.96 5.54 -17.30
C THR A 485 12.21 4.89 -16.13
N THR A 486 12.86 4.69 -14.98
CA THR A 486 12.26 4.08 -13.78
C THR A 486 11.08 4.88 -13.24
N PRO A 487 11.13 6.21 -13.08
CA PRO A 487 9.99 6.98 -12.58
C PRO A 487 8.72 6.82 -13.45
N LYS A 488 8.92 6.84 -14.77
CA LYS A 488 7.81 6.63 -15.71
C LYS A 488 7.23 5.23 -15.59
N TYR A 489 8.07 4.21 -15.44
CA TYR A 489 7.65 2.81 -15.31
C TYR A 489 6.84 2.58 -14.03
N LEU A 490 7.33 3.06 -12.88
CA LEU A 490 6.63 2.97 -11.61
C LEU A 490 5.28 3.70 -11.65
N MET A 491 5.24 4.89 -12.29
CA MET A 491 3.99 5.63 -12.47
C MET A 491 2.99 4.86 -13.35
N ASP A 492 3.44 4.17 -14.39
CA ASP A 492 2.57 3.34 -15.24
C ASP A 492 1.96 2.18 -14.41
N LEU A 493 2.74 1.51 -13.56
CA LEU A 493 2.24 0.44 -12.68
C LEU A 493 1.30 0.97 -11.59
N LEU A 494 1.58 2.17 -11.06
CA LEU A 494 0.69 2.83 -10.10
C LEU A 494 -0.64 3.22 -10.76
N ALA A 495 -0.61 3.77 -11.97
CA ALA A 495 -1.80 4.12 -12.75
C ALA A 495 -2.66 2.90 -13.08
N ASN A 496 -2.04 1.78 -13.44
CA ASN A 496 -2.73 0.55 -13.83
C ASN A 496 -3.23 -0.31 -12.65
N GLY A 497 -2.80 -0.03 -11.42
CA GLY A 497 -3.22 -0.77 -10.23
C GLY A 497 -2.34 -1.96 -9.85
N ASP A 498 -1.22 -2.15 -10.52
CA ASP A 498 -0.19 -3.12 -10.12
C ASP A 498 0.47 -2.70 -8.78
N LEU A 499 0.65 -1.37 -8.56
CA LEU A 499 0.98 -0.75 -7.28
C LEU A 499 -0.24 0.02 -6.76
N GLN A 500 -0.38 0.20 -5.42
CA GLN A 500 -1.66 0.60 -4.83
C GLN A 500 -1.70 2.00 -4.24
N THR A 501 -0.65 2.41 -3.56
CA THR A 501 -0.57 3.67 -2.81
C THR A 501 0.72 4.38 -3.14
N THR A 502 0.85 5.62 -2.69
CA THR A 502 2.12 6.35 -2.72
C THR A 502 2.33 7.08 -1.39
N GLY A 503 3.47 6.82 -0.77
CA GLY A 503 3.97 7.55 0.39
C GLY A 503 5.09 8.51 0.02
N THR A 504 5.85 8.99 1.01
CA THR A 504 7.00 9.87 0.79
C THR A 504 8.31 9.34 1.32
N ASP A 505 8.28 8.53 2.37
CA ASP A 505 9.47 8.19 3.17
C ASP A 505 10.19 9.47 3.65
N ASN A 506 9.38 10.50 4.01
CA ASN A 506 9.90 11.80 4.40
C ASN A 506 10.74 11.69 5.66
N CYS A 507 12.05 11.72 5.48
CA CYS A 507 13.05 11.67 6.55
C CYS A 507 14.17 12.66 6.18
N THR A 508 14.12 13.86 6.71
CA THR A 508 14.89 14.98 6.20
C THR A 508 16.16 15.23 7.01
N PHE A 509 17.26 15.45 6.30
CA PHE A 509 18.55 15.80 6.89
C PHE A 509 19.15 16.97 6.13
N SER A 510 19.58 18.01 6.86
CA SER A 510 20.28 19.16 6.27
C SER A 510 21.59 18.75 5.62
N ALA A 511 22.12 19.60 4.74
CA ALA A 511 23.42 19.38 4.12
C ALA A 511 24.54 19.18 5.16
N ALA A 512 24.46 19.86 6.31
CA ALA A 512 25.40 19.70 7.41
C ALA A 512 25.31 18.31 8.07
N GLN A 513 24.11 17.78 8.24
CA GLN A 513 23.90 16.42 8.74
C GLN A 513 24.36 15.36 7.74
N LYS A 514 24.04 15.53 6.45
CA LYS A 514 24.54 14.64 5.38
C LYS A 514 26.06 14.59 5.36
N ALA A 515 26.75 15.69 5.70
CA ALA A 515 28.21 15.78 5.73
C ALA A 515 28.89 14.95 6.83
N LEU A 516 28.14 14.29 7.72
CA LEU A 516 28.65 13.22 8.60
C LEU A 516 29.30 12.09 7.76
N GLY A 517 28.80 11.87 6.55
CA GLY A 517 29.32 10.87 5.60
C GLY A 517 30.19 11.44 4.47
N LYS A 518 30.79 12.63 4.59
CA LYS A 518 31.54 13.25 3.51
C LYS A 518 32.75 12.44 3.00
N ASP A 519 33.34 11.62 3.85
CA ASP A 519 34.50 10.78 3.55
C ASP A 519 34.17 9.28 3.52
N ASP A 520 32.90 8.92 3.77
CA ASP A 520 32.42 7.54 3.84
C ASP A 520 30.90 7.53 3.60
N PHE A 521 30.50 7.12 2.41
CA PHE A 521 29.09 7.13 1.98
C PHE A 521 28.16 6.32 2.88
N THR A 522 28.68 5.32 3.59
CA THR A 522 27.89 4.50 4.53
C THR A 522 27.44 5.28 5.76
N LYS A 523 27.99 6.47 5.99
CA LYS A 523 27.67 7.37 7.10
C LYS A 523 26.82 8.57 6.69
N ILE A 524 26.46 8.69 5.41
CA ILE A 524 25.52 9.71 4.96
C ILE A 524 24.12 9.32 5.48
N PRO A 525 23.47 10.10 6.34
CA PRO A 525 22.12 9.79 6.80
C PRO A 525 21.16 9.63 5.62
N ASN A 526 20.51 8.46 5.52
CA ASN A 526 19.59 8.14 4.43
C ASN A 526 18.25 8.84 4.67
N GLY A 527 17.76 9.56 3.68
CA GLY A 527 16.44 10.19 3.75
C GLY A 527 16.37 11.48 2.95
N VAL A 528 15.18 11.76 2.46
CA VAL A 528 14.86 12.91 1.58
C VAL A 528 13.55 13.55 2.01
N ASN A 529 13.26 14.73 1.46
CA ASN A 529 11.97 15.39 1.59
C ASN A 529 10.92 14.80 0.63
N GLY A 530 9.65 15.05 0.89
CA GLY A 530 8.58 14.61 -0.03
C GLY A 530 7.17 14.98 0.41
N VAL A 531 6.91 15.14 1.71
CA VAL A 531 5.54 15.25 2.26
C VAL A 531 4.76 16.45 1.73
N GLU A 532 5.41 17.59 1.46
CA GLU A 532 4.77 18.78 0.87
C GLU A 532 4.54 18.61 -0.63
N ASP A 533 5.41 17.89 -1.32
CA ASP A 533 5.43 17.86 -2.79
C ASP A 533 4.73 16.65 -3.40
N ARG A 534 4.42 15.61 -2.60
CA ARG A 534 3.86 14.33 -3.05
C ARG A 534 2.64 14.49 -3.95
N MET A 535 1.64 15.24 -3.52
CA MET A 535 0.39 15.42 -4.26
C MET A 535 0.65 16.08 -5.62
N SER A 536 1.45 17.17 -5.64
CA SER A 536 1.78 17.90 -6.88
C SER A 536 2.64 17.05 -7.84
N VAL A 537 3.63 16.30 -7.32
CA VAL A 537 4.48 15.41 -8.13
C VAL A 537 3.66 14.29 -8.76
N VAL A 538 2.79 13.64 -7.99
CA VAL A 538 1.92 12.57 -8.51
C VAL A 538 0.89 13.13 -9.50
N TRP A 539 0.36 14.33 -9.26
CA TRP A 539 -0.54 14.99 -10.20
C TRP A 539 0.17 15.31 -11.52
N GLU A 540 1.36 15.91 -11.47
CA GLU A 540 2.14 16.25 -12.66
C GLU A 540 2.53 15.01 -13.48
N LYS A 541 3.14 14.02 -12.82
CA LYS A 541 3.65 12.82 -13.49
C LYS A 541 2.55 11.80 -13.83
N GLY A 542 1.41 11.88 -13.18
CA GLY A 542 0.27 10.97 -13.38
C GLY A 542 -0.86 11.59 -14.21
N VAL A 543 -1.48 12.66 -13.71
CA VAL A 543 -2.69 13.24 -14.33
C VAL A 543 -2.34 14.15 -15.51
N VAL A 544 -1.45 15.11 -15.32
CA VAL A 544 -1.04 16.05 -16.39
C VAL A 544 -0.38 15.30 -17.54
N SER A 545 0.39 14.27 -17.24
CA SER A 545 1.00 13.40 -18.27
C SER A 545 0.00 12.46 -18.97
N GLY A 546 -1.27 12.42 -18.54
CA GLY A 546 -2.33 11.59 -19.13
C GLY A 546 -2.28 10.10 -18.78
N LYS A 547 -1.52 9.70 -17.76
CA LYS A 547 -1.39 8.29 -17.34
C LYS A 547 -2.53 7.82 -16.45
N MET A 548 -3.11 8.70 -15.66
CA MET A 548 -4.25 8.43 -14.80
C MET A 548 -5.25 9.60 -14.81
N ASP A 549 -6.49 9.30 -14.49
CA ASP A 549 -7.52 10.29 -14.28
C ASP A 549 -7.54 10.81 -12.82
N PRO A 550 -8.31 11.85 -12.51
CA PRO A 550 -8.44 12.35 -11.14
C PRO A 550 -8.99 11.34 -10.13
N CYS A 551 -9.86 10.41 -10.54
CA CYS A 551 -10.36 9.36 -9.65
C CYS A 551 -9.24 8.40 -9.24
N ARG A 552 -8.40 8.00 -10.19
CA ARG A 552 -7.22 7.17 -9.90
C ARG A 552 -6.20 7.92 -9.06
N PHE A 553 -6.01 9.22 -9.26
CA PHE A 553 -5.18 10.05 -8.40
C PHE A 553 -5.67 10.02 -6.95
N VAL A 554 -6.97 10.24 -6.71
CA VAL A 554 -7.57 10.13 -5.37
C VAL A 554 -7.40 8.72 -4.80
N ALA A 555 -7.58 7.69 -5.62
CA ALA A 555 -7.37 6.31 -5.20
C ALA A 555 -5.96 6.09 -4.64
N VAL A 556 -4.91 6.49 -5.35
CA VAL A 556 -3.51 6.19 -4.97
C VAL A 556 -2.94 7.11 -3.90
N THR A 557 -3.47 8.32 -3.74
CA THR A 557 -2.99 9.32 -2.77
C THR A 557 -3.78 9.37 -1.47
N SER A 558 -4.97 8.73 -1.42
CA SER A 558 -5.88 8.82 -0.28
C SER A 558 -6.69 7.53 -0.05
N THR A 559 -7.62 7.17 -0.96
CA THR A 559 -8.63 6.15 -0.70
C THR A 559 -8.05 4.75 -0.50
N ASN A 560 -7.04 4.34 -1.29
CA ASN A 560 -6.44 3.01 -1.15
C ASN A 560 -5.71 2.88 0.19
N ALA A 561 -5.02 3.93 0.65
CA ALA A 561 -4.43 3.96 1.98
C ALA A 561 -5.51 3.77 3.06
N ALA A 562 -6.60 4.53 2.98
CA ALA A 562 -7.71 4.39 3.93
C ALA A 562 -8.32 2.97 3.92
N LYS A 563 -8.49 2.35 2.74
CA LYS A 563 -8.99 0.97 2.61
C LYS A 563 -8.00 -0.06 3.14
N ILE A 564 -6.69 0.09 2.88
CA ILE A 564 -5.67 -0.87 3.31
C ILE A 564 -5.47 -0.82 4.84
N PHE A 565 -5.49 0.37 5.45
CA PHE A 565 -5.29 0.56 6.88
C PHE A 565 -6.60 0.62 7.70
N ASN A 566 -7.73 0.25 7.07
CA ASN A 566 -9.03 0.06 7.72
C ASN A 566 -9.63 1.32 8.38
N ILE A 567 -9.44 2.48 7.77
CA ILE A 567 -10.01 3.76 8.19
C ILE A 567 -10.99 4.37 7.18
N TYR A 568 -11.35 3.59 6.16
CA TYR A 568 -12.35 3.95 5.13
C TYR A 568 -13.76 3.54 5.63
N PRO A 569 -14.83 4.33 5.39
CA PRO A 569 -14.89 5.61 4.65
C PRO A 569 -14.69 6.86 5.53
N LYS A 570 -14.38 6.71 6.81
CA LYS A 570 -14.13 7.84 7.72
C LYS A 570 -13.07 8.78 7.14
N LYS A 571 -11.99 8.22 6.59
CA LYS A 571 -10.94 8.90 5.81
C LYS A 571 -10.96 8.44 4.36
N GLY A 572 -10.42 9.23 3.45
CA GLY A 572 -10.20 8.84 2.06
C GLY A 572 -11.42 8.94 1.15
N ARG A 573 -12.50 9.60 1.57
CA ARG A 573 -13.71 9.81 0.77
C ARG A 573 -14.41 11.12 1.13
N VAL A 574 -14.94 11.83 0.13
CA VAL A 574 -15.89 12.93 0.32
C VAL A 574 -17.30 12.34 0.26
N ALA A 575 -17.86 12.01 1.44
CA ALA A 575 -19.19 11.45 1.59
C ALA A 575 -19.82 11.90 2.91
N VAL A 576 -21.15 11.77 3.02
CA VAL A 576 -21.86 12.06 4.28
C VAL A 576 -21.39 11.11 5.36
N GLY A 577 -21.05 11.65 6.54
CA GLY A 577 -20.51 10.89 7.68
C GLY A 577 -18.99 10.77 7.71
N SER A 578 -18.27 11.07 6.62
CA SER A 578 -16.80 11.10 6.61
C SER A 578 -16.27 12.33 7.35
N ASP A 579 -15.08 12.23 7.90
CA ASP A 579 -14.34 13.36 8.46
C ASP A 579 -14.16 14.43 7.38
N ALA A 580 -14.28 15.69 7.75
CA ALA A 580 -14.15 16.80 6.82
C ALA A 580 -12.68 17.17 6.62
N ASP A 581 -11.94 16.24 6.01
CA ASP A 581 -10.56 16.39 5.57
C ASP A 581 -10.55 16.48 4.05
N ILE A 582 -10.52 17.68 3.52
CA ILE A 582 -10.84 17.98 2.12
C ILE A 582 -9.77 18.91 1.53
N VAL A 583 -9.40 18.64 0.29
CA VAL A 583 -8.57 19.54 -0.52
C VAL A 583 -9.43 20.13 -1.65
N VAL A 584 -9.47 21.45 -1.73
CA VAL A 584 -9.93 22.16 -2.90
C VAL A 584 -8.72 22.39 -3.80
N TRP A 585 -8.66 21.64 -4.87
CA TRP A 585 -7.51 21.52 -5.77
C TRP A 585 -7.72 22.37 -7.01
N ASN A 586 -6.83 23.31 -7.27
CA ASN A 586 -6.81 24.09 -8.50
C ASN A 586 -5.96 23.35 -9.55
N PRO A 587 -6.56 22.66 -10.54
CA PRO A 587 -5.82 21.83 -11.49
C PRO A 587 -5.02 22.65 -12.53
N HIS A 588 -5.24 23.96 -12.60
CA HIS A 588 -4.63 24.84 -13.61
C HIS A 588 -3.53 25.74 -13.05
N ALA A 589 -3.47 25.90 -11.74
CA ALA A 589 -2.43 26.71 -11.13
C ALA A 589 -1.07 25.99 -11.22
N THR A 590 -0.01 26.77 -11.34
CA THR A 590 1.38 26.26 -11.46
C THR A 590 2.26 26.80 -10.37
N ARG A 591 3.22 26.02 -9.92
CA ARG A 591 4.29 26.46 -9.04
C ARG A 591 5.62 25.79 -9.40
N VAL A 592 6.72 26.43 -9.08
CA VAL A 592 8.04 25.82 -9.13
C VAL A 592 8.43 25.36 -7.72
N ILE A 593 8.74 24.06 -7.58
CA ILE A 593 9.15 23.50 -6.29
C ILE A 593 10.56 24.04 -5.93
N SER A 594 10.74 24.49 -4.70
CA SER A 594 12.03 24.99 -4.23
C SER A 594 12.15 24.91 -2.70
N ALA A 595 13.36 24.57 -2.23
CA ALA A 595 13.71 24.66 -0.82
C ALA A 595 13.60 26.07 -0.22
N LYS A 596 13.45 27.10 -1.06
CA LYS A 596 13.26 28.49 -0.60
C LYS A 596 11.81 28.83 -0.28
N THR A 597 10.88 28.06 -0.78
CA THR A 597 9.43 28.32 -0.67
C THR A 597 8.67 27.23 0.05
N HIS A 598 9.28 26.07 0.26
CA HIS A 598 8.63 24.98 1.02
C HIS A 598 8.52 25.30 2.52
N HIS A 599 7.65 24.58 3.20
CA HIS A 599 7.38 24.75 4.64
C HIS A 599 8.21 23.82 5.54
N GLN A 600 9.01 22.94 4.94
CA GLN A 600 9.91 22.03 5.64
C GLN A 600 11.13 22.76 6.20
N ALA A 601 11.74 22.21 7.26
CA ALA A 601 12.93 22.79 7.89
C ALA A 601 14.24 22.45 7.14
N VAL A 602 14.21 21.45 6.26
CA VAL A 602 15.39 21.02 5.50
C VAL A 602 15.83 22.07 4.49
N ASP A 603 17.14 22.22 4.31
CA ASP A 603 17.78 23.19 3.41
C ASP A 603 17.98 22.66 1.96
N PHE A 604 17.27 21.61 1.58
CA PHE A 604 17.36 20.94 0.30
C PHE A 604 15.98 20.43 -0.14
N ASN A 605 15.74 20.40 -1.46
CA ASN A 605 14.55 19.75 -2.02
C ASN A 605 14.96 18.92 -3.24
N ILE A 606 14.63 17.61 -3.23
CA ILE A 606 15.00 16.71 -4.34
C ILE A 606 14.25 17.00 -5.64
N PHE A 607 13.19 17.82 -5.59
CA PHE A 607 12.42 18.27 -6.75
C PHE A 607 12.73 19.73 -7.12
N GLU A 608 13.84 20.30 -6.61
CA GLU A 608 14.23 21.70 -6.83
C GLU A 608 14.17 22.07 -8.32
N GLY A 609 13.43 23.14 -8.64
CA GLY A 609 13.26 23.65 -9.97
C GLY A 609 12.20 22.94 -10.82
N MET A 610 11.54 21.89 -10.32
CA MET A 610 10.44 21.23 -11.03
C MET A 610 9.22 22.14 -11.08
N GLU A 611 8.74 22.47 -12.28
CA GLU A 611 7.44 23.11 -12.48
C GLU A 611 6.36 22.05 -12.42
N VAL A 612 5.34 22.30 -11.58
CA VAL A 612 4.20 21.40 -11.41
C VAL A 612 2.90 22.18 -11.62
N HIS A 613 1.93 21.51 -12.22
CA HIS A 613 0.54 21.96 -12.29
C HIS A 613 -0.24 21.35 -11.12
N GLY A 614 -1.34 22.02 -10.76
CA GLY A 614 -2.18 21.56 -9.66
C GLY A 614 -1.65 21.95 -8.28
N ILE A 615 -2.45 22.71 -7.55
CA ILE A 615 -2.12 23.26 -6.23
C ILE A 615 -3.29 23.04 -5.27
N ALA A 616 -3.00 22.69 -4.03
CA ALA A 616 -3.96 22.71 -2.92
C ALA A 616 -4.26 24.18 -2.54
N GLU A 617 -5.33 24.74 -3.10
CA GLU A 617 -5.69 26.15 -2.88
C GLU A 617 -6.35 26.36 -1.51
N TYR A 618 -7.24 25.43 -1.12
CA TYR A 618 -7.74 25.34 0.25
C TYR A 618 -7.56 23.91 0.77
N VAL A 619 -7.13 23.82 2.02
CA VAL A 619 -7.10 22.55 2.75
C VAL A 619 -7.96 22.68 3.98
N VAL A 620 -8.89 21.75 4.13
CA VAL A 620 -9.77 21.62 5.30
C VAL A 620 -9.32 20.40 6.08
N CYS A 621 -9.05 20.57 7.36
CA CYS A 621 -8.72 19.52 8.30
C CYS A 621 -9.63 19.63 9.52
N HIS A 622 -10.32 18.56 9.91
CA HIS A 622 -11.38 18.57 10.93
C HIS A 622 -12.44 19.67 10.70
N GLY A 623 -12.81 19.94 9.46
CA GLY A 623 -13.78 20.96 9.11
C GLY A 623 -13.27 22.40 9.24
N ARG A 624 -12.00 22.61 9.55
CA ARG A 624 -11.35 23.93 9.66
C ARG A 624 -10.46 24.18 8.45
N VAL A 625 -10.54 25.36 7.86
CA VAL A 625 -9.65 25.79 6.79
C VAL A 625 -8.27 26.07 7.38
N VAL A 626 -7.29 25.23 7.05
CA VAL A 626 -5.92 25.29 7.55
C VAL A 626 -4.92 25.77 6.50
N VAL A 627 -5.30 25.71 5.20
CA VAL A 627 -4.59 26.37 4.10
C VAL A 627 -5.61 27.17 3.30
N GLU A 628 -5.25 28.39 2.98
CA GLU A 628 -6.08 29.32 2.20
C GLU A 628 -5.16 30.12 1.28
N GLU A 629 -5.31 29.92 -0.04
CA GLU A 629 -4.54 30.64 -1.08
C GLU A 629 -3.01 30.58 -0.86
N GLY A 630 -2.52 29.41 -0.40
CA GLY A 630 -1.10 29.16 -0.13
C GLY A 630 -0.63 29.61 1.26
N GLU A 631 -1.46 30.28 2.07
CA GLU A 631 -1.15 30.65 3.45
C GLU A 631 -1.52 29.49 4.40
N VAL A 632 -0.53 28.94 5.12
CA VAL A 632 -0.72 27.85 6.08
C VAL A 632 -1.03 28.40 7.47
N ARG A 633 -2.24 28.16 7.96
CA ARG A 633 -2.76 28.58 9.28
C ARG A 633 -2.91 27.40 10.24
N ALA A 634 -1.96 26.49 10.19
CA ALA A 634 -1.97 25.30 11.04
C ALA A 634 -1.63 25.64 12.50
N ILE A 635 -2.24 24.93 13.42
CA ILE A 635 -2.06 25.06 14.86
C ILE A 635 -1.40 23.78 15.37
N SER A 636 -0.30 23.92 16.13
CA SER A 636 0.38 22.81 16.79
C SER A 636 -0.57 22.08 17.76
N GLY A 637 -0.59 20.74 17.70
CA GLY A 637 -1.41 19.89 18.56
C GLY A 637 -2.90 19.83 18.17
N MET A 638 -3.30 20.36 16.99
CA MET A 638 -4.68 20.26 16.54
C MET A 638 -5.02 18.91 15.87
N GLY A 639 -4.03 18.21 15.37
CA GLY A 639 -4.20 16.87 14.78
C GLY A 639 -4.48 15.82 15.85
N LYS A 640 -5.08 14.71 15.45
CA LYS A 640 -5.47 13.62 16.35
C LYS A 640 -4.86 12.30 15.91
N TYR A 641 -4.59 11.47 16.90
CA TYR A 641 -4.28 10.07 16.64
C TYR A 641 -5.52 9.36 16.09
N VAL A 642 -5.36 8.62 14.99
CA VAL A 642 -6.42 7.83 14.38
C VAL A 642 -6.07 6.35 14.57
N PRO A 643 -6.77 5.63 15.45
CA PRO A 643 -6.58 4.19 15.58
C PRO A 643 -6.97 3.48 14.28
N THR A 644 -6.23 2.42 13.98
CA THR A 644 -6.39 1.60 12.79
C THR A 644 -6.86 0.20 13.18
N PRO A 645 -8.16 -0.15 13.01
CA PRO A 645 -8.69 -1.44 13.45
C PRO A 645 -8.07 -2.63 12.70
N VAL A 646 -7.93 -3.76 13.39
CA VAL A 646 -7.43 -5.02 12.82
C VAL A 646 -8.51 -5.77 12.01
N PHE A 647 -8.16 -6.92 11.41
CA PHE A 647 -9.03 -7.79 10.61
C PHE A 647 -9.77 -7.05 9.49
N ASN A 648 -9.06 -6.18 8.80
CA ASN A 648 -9.57 -5.37 7.69
C ASN A 648 -10.22 -6.25 6.60
N PRO A 649 -11.53 -6.11 6.32
CA PRO A 649 -12.21 -6.91 5.30
C PRO A 649 -11.62 -6.77 3.89
N HIS A 650 -11.12 -5.57 3.53
CA HIS A 650 -10.50 -5.32 2.24
C HIS A 650 -9.20 -6.13 2.04
N VAL A 651 -8.51 -6.46 3.12
CA VAL A 651 -7.25 -7.21 3.13
C VAL A 651 -7.50 -8.69 3.43
N TYR A 652 -8.20 -8.98 4.52
CA TYR A 652 -8.37 -10.34 5.06
C TYR A 652 -9.41 -11.16 4.33
N GLY A 653 -10.45 -10.54 3.73
CA GLY A 653 -11.46 -11.28 2.96
C GLY A 653 -10.88 -12.12 1.82
N ARG A 654 -9.86 -11.60 1.14
CA ARG A 654 -9.14 -12.33 0.07
C ARG A 654 -8.28 -13.48 0.61
N LEU A 655 -7.75 -13.34 1.83
CA LEU A 655 -6.95 -14.40 2.46
C LEU A 655 -7.80 -15.62 2.80
N GLU A 656 -8.97 -15.44 3.37
CA GLU A 656 -9.88 -16.52 3.71
C GLU A 656 -10.31 -17.35 2.50
N GLU A 657 -10.66 -16.69 1.39
CA GLU A 657 -10.98 -17.36 0.13
C GLU A 657 -9.81 -18.18 -0.39
N ARG A 658 -8.62 -17.61 -0.33
CA ARG A 658 -7.41 -18.27 -0.77
C ARG A 658 -7.02 -19.46 0.12
N GLU A 659 -7.14 -19.35 1.43
CA GLU A 659 -6.90 -20.45 2.37
C GLU A 659 -7.82 -21.62 2.09
N ARG A 660 -9.11 -21.37 1.83
CA ARG A 660 -10.06 -22.40 1.42
C ARG A 660 -9.67 -23.08 0.10
N ALA A 661 -9.29 -22.28 -0.89
CA ALA A 661 -8.90 -22.79 -2.21
C ALA A 661 -7.60 -23.63 -2.18
N ASN A 662 -6.68 -23.34 -1.27
CA ASN A 662 -5.38 -23.99 -1.14
C ASN A 662 -5.30 -24.94 0.07
N ALA A 663 -6.43 -25.32 0.67
CA ALA A 663 -6.44 -26.19 1.83
C ALA A 663 -5.75 -27.54 1.49
N PRO A 664 -4.80 -28.02 2.30
CA PRO A 664 -4.11 -29.25 2.04
C PRO A 664 -5.04 -30.45 2.13
N CYS A 665 -4.99 -31.31 1.13
CA CYS A 665 -5.79 -32.54 1.09
C CYS A 665 -4.92 -33.74 1.55
N LYS A 666 -5.40 -34.44 2.57
CA LYS A 666 -4.76 -35.67 3.04
C LYS A 666 -4.97 -36.78 2.02
N VAL A 667 -3.87 -37.43 1.63
CA VAL A 667 -3.95 -38.63 0.79
C VAL A 667 -3.97 -39.87 1.66
N GLU A 668 -5.05 -40.62 1.60
CA GLU A 668 -5.14 -41.91 2.27
C GLU A 668 -4.26 -42.93 1.53
N ARG A 669 -3.35 -43.55 2.26
CA ARG A 669 -2.42 -44.58 1.75
C ARG A 669 -2.49 -45.82 2.60
N ALA A 670 -2.35 -46.98 1.98
CA ALA A 670 -2.13 -48.21 2.69
C ALA A 670 -0.82 -48.10 3.51
N PRO A 671 -0.73 -48.70 4.71
CA PRO A 671 0.47 -48.75 5.47
C PRO A 671 1.62 -49.34 4.65
N TYR A 672 2.84 -48.82 4.84
CA TYR A 672 4.04 -49.44 4.25
C TYR A 672 4.41 -50.70 5.02
N GLU A 673 4.34 -51.85 4.35
CA GLU A 673 4.66 -53.15 4.94
C GLU A 673 6.08 -53.66 4.58
N GLY A 674 6.83 -52.87 3.83
CA GLY A 674 8.20 -53.23 3.45
C GLY A 674 9.23 -53.04 4.56
N PRO A 675 10.47 -53.49 4.37
CA PRO A 675 11.54 -53.36 5.36
C PRO A 675 11.89 -51.90 5.62
N VAL A 676 12.02 -51.52 6.88
CA VAL A 676 12.46 -50.18 7.33
C VAL A 676 13.93 -50.27 7.73
N ALA A 677 14.77 -49.38 7.20
CA ALA A 677 16.16 -49.28 7.58
C ALA A 677 16.28 -48.95 9.07
N GLN A 678 17.09 -49.69 9.78
CA GLN A 678 17.39 -49.40 11.19
C GLN A 678 18.50 -48.34 11.26
N LEU A 679 18.27 -47.27 12.00
CA LEU A 679 19.31 -46.34 12.41
C LEU A 679 20.17 -47.06 13.44
N ASN A 680 21.40 -47.45 13.09
CA ASN A 680 22.37 -47.98 14.04
C ASN A 680 22.60 -46.94 15.14
N GLY A 681 22.29 -47.31 16.38
CA GLY A 681 22.28 -46.43 17.56
C GLY A 681 23.67 -46.00 18.06
N GLN A 682 24.54 -45.53 17.20
CA GLN A 682 25.68 -44.72 17.60
C GLN A 682 25.25 -43.25 17.62
N GLY A 683 25.23 -42.69 18.82
CA GLY A 683 24.74 -41.37 19.10
C GLY A 683 25.25 -40.33 18.14
N MET A 684 24.37 -39.39 17.75
CA MET A 684 24.74 -38.15 17.10
C MET A 684 25.81 -37.47 17.96
N GLN A 685 27.08 -37.48 17.51
CA GLN A 685 27.99 -36.42 17.91
C GLN A 685 27.55 -35.15 17.20
N GLU A 686 27.43 -34.05 17.92
CA GLU A 686 27.16 -32.73 17.34
C GLU A 686 28.12 -32.49 16.16
N GLY A 687 27.58 -32.28 14.99
CA GLY A 687 28.32 -32.01 13.76
C GLY A 687 28.62 -33.18 12.82
N GLY A 688 28.13 -34.41 13.11
CA GLY A 688 28.40 -35.58 12.27
C GLY A 688 27.40 -35.81 11.15
N ILE A 689 27.86 -35.75 9.90
CA ILE A 689 27.16 -36.32 8.74
C ILE A 689 26.94 -37.82 9.02
N ILE A 690 25.70 -38.30 8.99
CA ILE A 690 25.34 -39.73 9.10
C ILE A 690 26.02 -40.46 7.93
N PRO A 691 26.97 -41.39 8.16
CA PRO A 691 27.53 -42.17 7.06
C PRO A 691 26.47 -43.15 6.56
N VAL A 692 25.91 -42.83 5.40
CA VAL A 692 25.10 -43.82 4.65
C VAL A 692 26.07 -44.88 4.16
N GLN A 693 25.95 -46.12 4.67
CA GLN A 693 26.68 -47.22 4.07
C GLN A 693 26.22 -47.39 2.63
N GLN A 694 27.10 -47.05 1.68
CA GLN A 694 26.86 -47.05 0.24
C GLN A 694 26.62 -48.44 -0.37
N GLU A 695 26.67 -49.50 0.38
CA GLU A 695 26.67 -50.86 -0.17
C GLU A 695 25.28 -51.41 -0.55
N THR A 696 24.18 -50.75 -0.23
CA THR A 696 22.84 -51.32 -0.46
C THR A 696 22.06 -50.70 -1.65
N PHE A 697 22.59 -49.67 -2.31
CA PHE A 697 21.79 -48.96 -3.37
C PHE A 697 22.24 -49.19 -4.82
N TYR A 698 23.31 -50.00 -5.08
CA TYR A 698 23.73 -50.26 -6.44
C TYR A 698 23.55 -51.73 -6.80
N THR A 699 22.37 -52.12 -7.29
CA THR A 699 22.26 -53.30 -8.20
C THR A 699 23.04 -52.94 -9.45
N ARG A 700 24.09 -53.69 -9.75
CA ARG A 700 24.87 -53.59 -10.97
C ARG A 700 23.95 -53.72 -12.18
N GLY A 701 23.62 -52.62 -12.80
CA GLY A 701 23.10 -52.66 -14.17
C GLY A 701 24.24 -52.99 -15.13
N PRO A 702 23.97 -53.52 -16.33
CA PRO A 702 24.99 -53.94 -17.28
C PRO A 702 25.87 -52.77 -17.68
N THR A 703 27.16 -52.91 -17.48
CA THR A 703 28.19 -51.96 -17.89
C THR A 703 28.15 -51.73 -19.40
N ARG A 704 27.71 -50.59 -19.89
CA ARG A 704 28.07 -50.13 -21.22
C ARG A 704 29.49 -49.63 -21.20
N SER A 705 30.34 -50.27 -22.00
CA SER A 705 31.70 -49.82 -22.28
C SER A 705 31.68 -48.43 -22.88
N GLY A 706 32.23 -47.41 -22.18
CA GLY A 706 32.39 -46.05 -22.66
C GLY A 706 31.94 -44.95 -21.71
N GLY A 707 31.57 -45.27 -20.46
CA GLY A 707 31.21 -44.23 -19.47
C GLY A 707 32.41 -43.73 -18.69
N VAL A 708 32.53 -42.43 -18.55
CA VAL A 708 33.51 -41.74 -17.71
C VAL A 708 33.33 -42.23 -16.25
N ASN A 709 34.43 -42.75 -15.65
CA ASN A 709 34.44 -43.23 -14.27
C ASN A 709 34.45 -42.02 -13.32
N LEU A 710 33.31 -41.75 -12.65
CA LEU A 710 33.18 -40.64 -11.69
C LEU A 710 33.94 -40.85 -10.36
N HIS A 711 34.82 -41.83 -10.28
CA HIS A 711 35.63 -42.10 -9.11
C HIS A 711 37.06 -41.52 -9.15
N ASP A 712 37.39 -40.74 -10.18
CA ASP A 712 38.68 -40.03 -10.18
C ASP A 712 38.44 -38.56 -9.80
N SER A 713 38.11 -38.37 -8.51
CA SER A 713 37.94 -37.06 -7.90
C SER A 713 39.28 -36.59 -7.31
N SER A 714 40.18 -36.16 -8.16
CA SER A 714 41.27 -35.25 -7.78
C SER A 714 40.95 -33.86 -8.24
N PHE A 715 39.90 -33.25 -7.68
CA PHE A 715 39.77 -31.82 -7.65
C PHE A 715 40.41 -31.29 -6.35
N HIS A 716 41.69 -30.97 -6.45
CA HIS A 716 42.33 -30.04 -5.54
C HIS A 716 41.89 -28.62 -5.93
N VAL A 717 41.06 -28.01 -5.14
CA VAL A 717 40.90 -26.57 -5.13
C VAL A 717 42.04 -26.03 -4.27
N SER A 718 43.06 -25.50 -4.91
CA SER A 718 44.09 -24.68 -4.29
C SER A 718 43.80 -23.23 -4.60
N GLY A 719 43.67 -22.41 -3.60
CA GLY A 719 43.63 -20.96 -3.63
C GLY A 719 42.38 -20.37 -3.06
#